data_b0cf4f07bdd6ad8fb2bc0c912a43fcbf
#
_entry.id   b0cf4f07bdd6ad8fb2bc0c912a43fcbf
#
_cell.length_a   1.000
_cell.length_b   1.000
_cell.length_c   1.000
_cell.angle_alpha   90.00
_cell.angle_beta   90.00
_cell.angle_gamma   90.00
#
_symmetry.space_group_name_H-M   'P 1'
#
loop_
_entity.id
_entity.type
_entity.pdbx_description
1 polymer ?
#
loop_
_entity_poly.entity_id
_entity_poly.type
_entity_poly.pdbx_seq_one_letter_code
_entity_poly.pdbx_strand_id
1 'polypeptide(L)'
;MSNKNRTIMNCILSSFVSVLFLYFCSVSFLQHVISNIFGSTNLPSYVLSIFIFFLFLLLLGKLNISYFTIPIRIIFLFSSAFLLLSLGFENRSVYFPTIELTIPTGIFITIVTISFIIFCILISNKKNPSWILKIREKVPYRTVKILIFLTAILLICISAYNQYNMDFFTYFDYYHLHSYFNSISNLFWGQPYTETVTSIYGHYAFFYYPFLKIIYHLGIHNIYKTYMVISSALIVITLLIWIKILCWNIKNTFVLLAGIFVVCHINAARLVYLTHQLYPHRSFPVAVTALMIALWYRSSNKKRTLISILGYFISMLLIIWSAEFGIFSLISWSSLHICSAFQIKEKKTIWIILLHIIAIPIFFFGSIGLCGAINVLFGGKMMSISEFLFPLLVKEHMIEFHEQSLPSYPSAWMSITFFLLCFLGYGLKDTFLYSVNCKQNDQTAACFSISVLGLGTMTYPINRPTYIDFYLILPLAGLFISVLADSFFTDIPVTFRKITNKNKGQVLRGSFSTLSLFVLVYLMISTIINIPYKLNEYIPYKNTQKIDDAVNWITNQENNQNALSMGNITNFLYAYLGRDPGFYHMDTSNVHINPASKNEIIEKAKYLEGRSVFVSNDINYDLPKEFTDTHWEFSMYKNEDTSIYYWIPRN
;
A
#
# COMPACT_ATOMS: atom_id res chain seq x y z
N MET A 1 -23.48 13.04 -29.45
CA MET A 1 -22.91 12.56 -28.18
C MET A 1 -22.82 13.75 -27.27
N SER A 2 -23.32 13.69 -26.02
CA SER A 2 -23.14 14.83 -25.09
C SER A 2 -21.67 15.04 -24.82
N ASN A 3 -21.23 16.28 -24.56
CA ASN A 3 -19.85 16.60 -24.27
C ASN A 3 -19.29 15.73 -23.09
N LYS A 4 -20.12 15.44 -22.07
CA LYS A 4 -19.77 14.56 -20.96
C LYS A 4 -19.36 13.15 -21.39
N ASN A 5 -20.09 12.56 -22.33
CA ASN A 5 -19.84 11.19 -22.82
C ASN A 5 -18.59 11.12 -23.70
N ARG A 6 -18.28 12.19 -24.44
CA ARG A 6 -17.08 12.33 -25.24
C ARG A 6 -15.83 12.36 -24.31
N THR A 7 -15.90 13.11 -23.24
CA THR A 7 -14.79 13.22 -22.29
C THR A 7 -14.48 11.89 -21.61
N ILE A 8 -15.49 11.17 -21.15
CA ILE A 8 -15.31 9.84 -20.57
C ILE A 8 -14.60 8.91 -21.58
N MET A 9 -15.05 8.92 -22.85
CA MET A 9 -14.41 8.10 -23.88
C MET A 9 -12.94 8.48 -24.09
N ASN A 10 -12.63 9.78 -24.14
CA ASN A 10 -11.26 10.26 -24.31
C ASN A 10 -10.36 9.82 -23.13
N CYS A 11 -10.86 9.91 -21.89
CA CYS A 11 -10.11 9.44 -20.71
C CYS A 11 -9.78 7.96 -20.81
N ILE A 12 -10.74 7.16 -21.22
CA ILE A 12 -10.62 5.72 -21.34
C ILE A 12 -9.63 5.32 -22.44
N LEU A 13 -9.74 5.93 -23.63
CA LEU A 13 -8.82 5.67 -24.74
C LEU A 13 -7.38 6.12 -24.38
N SER A 14 -7.22 7.28 -23.77
CA SER A 14 -5.92 7.78 -23.35
C SER A 14 -5.30 6.86 -22.30
N SER A 15 -6.07 6.37 -21.33
CA SER A 15 -5.61 5.42 -20.32
C SER A 15 -5.16 4.10 -20.93
N PHE A 16 -5.92 3.59 -21.91
CA PHE A 16 -5.58 2.36 -22.59
C PHE A 16 -4.29 2.49 -23.40
N VAL A 17 -4.14 3.56 -24.18
CA VAL A 17 -2.90 3.83 -24.92
C VAL A 17 -1.71 3.98 -23.98
N SER A 18 -1.89 4.66 -22.86
CA SER A 18 -0.85 4.84 -21.84
C SER A 18 -0.39 3.50 -21.24
N VAL A 19 -1.33 2.62 -20.89
CA VAL A 19 -1.00 1.29 -20.33
C VAL A 19 -0.32 0.40 -21.37
N LEU A 20 -0.77 0.44 -22.64
CA LEU A 20 -0.06 -0.26 -23.72
C LEU A 20 1.35 0.29 -23.93
N PHE A 21 1.53 1.61 -23.88
CA PHE A 21 2.83 2.24 -23.98
C PHE A 21 3.75 1.79 -22.84
N LEU A 22 3.25 1.79 -21.60
CA LEU A 22 3.99 1.28 -20.44
C LEU A 22 4.41 -0.18 -20.64
N TYR A 23 3.50 -1.02 -21.13
CA TYR A 23 3.81 -2.42 -21.46
C TYR A 23 4.94 -2.53 -22.49
N PHE A 24 4.86 -1.80 -23.61
CA PHE A 24 5.90 -1.84 -24.65
C PHE A 24 7.26 -1.31 -24.15
N CYS A 25 7.26 -0.29 -23.29
CA CYS A 25 8.48 0.27 -22.74
C CYS A 25 9.13 -0.61 -21.67
N SER A 26 8.33 -1.29 -20.83
CA SER A 26 8.84 -2.01 -19.66
C SER A 26 9.00 -3.51 -19.88
N VAL A 27 8.25 -4.13 -20.79
CA VAL A 27 8.17 -5.60 -20.92
C VAL A 27 8.58 -6.08 -22.31
N SER A 28 8.59 -5.21 -23.30
CA SER A 28 8.73 -5.59 -24.70
C SER A 28 9.91 -4.87 -25.37
N PHE A 29 9.78 -4.63 -26.61
CA PHE A 29 10.79 -4.18 -27.53
C PHE A 29 11.54 -2.89 -27.14
N LEU A 30 10.92 -1.93 -26.44
CA LEU A 30 11.58 -0.69 -26.03
C LEU A 30 12.34 -0.79 -24.70
N GLN A 31 12.27 -1.91 -24.00
CA GLN A 31 12.90 -2.10 -22.70
C GLN A 31 14.39 -1.75 -22.72
N HIS A 32 15.15 -2.27 -23.69
CA HIS A 32 16.58 -2.00 -23.80
C HIS A 32 16.90 -0.53 -24.10
N VAL A 33 16.06 0.13 -24.91
CA VAL A 33 16.24 1.55 -25.21
C VAL A 33 16.07 2.41 -23.97
N ILE A 34 15.02 2.15 -23.19
CA ILE A 34 14.71 2.89 -21.95
C ILE A 34 15.80 2.62 -20.90
N SER A 35 16.21 1.38 -20.71
CA SER A 35 17.27 1.01 -19.77
C SER A 35 18.60 1.68 -20.12
N ASN A 36 18.97 1.73 -21.40
CA ASN A 36 20.21 2.38 -21.84
C ASN A 36 20.20 3.91 -21.62
N ILE A 37 19.03 4.55 -21.69
CA ILE A 37 18.93 6.01 -21.50
C ILE A 37 18.86 6.38 -20.01
N PHE A 38 18.13 5.63 -19.21
CA PHE A 38 17.76 6.02 -17.84
C PHE A 38 18.40 5.14 -16.74
N GLY A 39 19.14 4.11 -17.08
CA GLY A 39 19.72 3.15 -16.12
C GLY A 39 18.70 2.20 -15.49
N SER A 40 17.41 2.43 -15.67
CA SER A 40 16.30 1.60 -15.20
C SER A 40 15.17 1.60 -16.23
N THR A 41 14.21 0.68 -16.11
CA THR A 41 13.16 0.51 -17.13
C THR A 41 11.78 0.89 -16.64
N ASN A 42 11.37 0.37 -15.49
CA ASN A 42 9.97 0.42 -15.05
C ASN A 42 9.54 1.84 -14.65
N LEU A 43 10.27 2.50 -13.77
CA LEU A 43 9.91 3.82 -13.28
C LEU A 43 9.93 4.89 -14.38
N PRO A 44 10.98 5.01 -15.23
CA PRO A 44 10.95 5.91 -16.37
C PRO A 44 9.81 5.61 -17.34
N SER A 45 9.57 4.33 -17.66
CA SER A 45 8.46 3.92 -18.53
C SER A 45 7.11 4.31 -17.95
N TYR A 46 6.95 4.15 -16.63
CA TYR A 46 5.73 4.55 -15.93
C TYR A 46 5.49 6.06 -16.00
N VAL A 47 6.50 6.87 -15.72
CA VAL A 47 6.41 8.34 -15.83
C VAL A 47 6.11 8.76 -17.26
N LEU A 48 6.82 8.20 -18.25
CA LEU A 48 6.55 8.46 -19.67
C LEU A 48 5.12 8.06 -20.06
N SER A 49 4.59 6.96 -19.53
CA SER A 49 3.21 6.54 -19.81
C SER A 49 2.18 7.54 -19.29
N ILE A 50 2.43 8.20 -18.18
CA ILE A 50 1.57 9.28 -17.67
C ILE A 50 1.63 10.49 -18.60
N PHE A 51 2.80 10.84 -19.15
CA PHE A 51 2.90 11.90 -20.17
C PHE A 51 2.12 11.54 -21.45
N ILE A 52 2.23 10.31 -21.91
CA ILE A 52 1.46 9.81 -23.07
C ILE A 52 -0.03 9.90 -22.78
N PHE A 53 -0.49 9.58 -21.58
CA PHE A 53 -1.88 9.78 -21.18
C PHE A 53 -2.34 11.23 -21.38
N PHE A 54 -1.61 12.20 -20.88
CA PHE A 54 -1.96 13.61 -21.03
C PHE A 54 -1.93 14.07 -22.49
N LEU A 55 -0.90 13.66 -23.24
CA LEU A 55 -0.77 13.97 -24.65
C LEU A 55 -1.98 13.47 -25.44
N PHE A 56 -2.34 12.20 -25.27
CA PHE A 56 -3.51 11.62 -25.94
C PHE A 56 -4.82 12.25 -25.49
N LEU A 57 -4.96 12.55 -24.20
CA LEU A 57 -6.14 13.21 -23.67
C LEU A 57 -6.35 14.59 -24.33
N LEU A 58 -5.30 15.36 -24.53
CA LEU A 58 -5.32 16.66 -25.22
C LEU A 58 -5.60 16.50 -26.71
N LEU A 59 -4.94 15.56 -27.39
CA LEU A 59 -5.15 15.28 -28.82
C LEU A 59 -6.60 14.85 -29.10
N LEU A 60 -7.10 13.89 -28.32
CA LEU A 60 -8.48 13.41 -28.44
C LEU A 60 -9.51 14.49 -28.06
N GLY A 61 -9.13 15.43 -27.19
CA GLY A 61 -9.93 16.61 -26.89
C GLY A 61 -10.15 17.53 -28.09
N LYS A 62 -9.12 17.70 -28.95
CA LYS A 62 -9.15 18.50 -30.17
C LYS A 62 -9.78 17.77 -31.34
N LEU A 63 -9.58 16.47 -31.48
CA LEU A 63 -10.10 15.67 -32.57
C LEU A 63 -11.61 15.40 -32.44
N ASN A 64 -12.35 15.55 -33.53
CA ASN A 64 -13.78 15.26 -33.56
C ASN A 64 -14.00 13.77 -33.90
N ILE A 65 -13.86 12.88 -32.91
CA ILE A 65 -13.84 11.41 -33.08
C ILE A 65 -15.24 10.82 -33.34
N SER A 66 -16.20 11.61 -33.87
CA SER A 66 -17.54 11.11 -34.15
C SER A 66 -17.59 9.97 -35.17
N TYR A 67 -16.56 9.82 -36.01
CA TYR A 67 -16.53 8.87 -37.12
C TYR A 67 -15.97 7.47 -36.83
N PHE A 68 -15.20 7.27 -35.72
CA PHE A 68 -14.58 5.97 -35.42
C PHE A 68 -15.35 5.14 -34.38
N THR A 69 -16.66 5.21 -34.33
CA THR A 69 -17.39 4.95 -33.11
C THR A 69 -17.65 3.47 -32.75
N ILE A 70 -17.71 2.53 -33.68
CA ILE A 70 -18.11 1.15 -33.39
C ILE A 70 -16.91 0.22 -33.12
N PRO A 71 -15.89 0.14 -33.99
CA PRO A 71 -14.75 -0.75 -33.76
C PRO A 71 -13.96 -0.38 -32.51
N ILE A 72 -13.69 0.89 -32.26
CA ILE A 72 -12.96 1.38 -31.10
C ILE A 72 -13.72 1.07 -29.80
N ARG A 73 -15.05 1.10 -29.79
CA ARG A 73 -15.85 0.73 -28.62
C ARG A 73 -15.79 -0.75 -28.28
N ILE A 74 -15.80 -1.60 -29.29
CA ILE A 74 -15.70 -3.04 -29.14
C ILE A 74 -14.32 -3.39 -28.60
N ILE A 75 -13.25 -2.86 -29.20
CA ILE A 75 -11.87 -3.04 -28.73
C ILE A 75 -11.71 -2.51 -27.30
N PHE A 76 -12.31 -1.36 -27.01
CA PHE A 76 -12.27 -0.77 -25.69
C PHE A 76 -13.00 -1.60 -24.63
N LEU A 77 -14.22 -2.07 -24.90
CA LEU A 77 -14.96 -2.96 -24.00
C LEU A 77 -14.18 -4.25 -23.76
N PHE A 78 -13.60 -4.81 -24.82
CA PHE A 78 -12.80 -6.04 -24.74
C PHE A 78 -11.56 -5.83 -23.90
N SER A 79 -10.81 -4.75 -24.14
CA SER A 79 -9.58 -4.42 -23.40
C SER A 79 -9.86 -4.08 -21.96
N SER A 80 -10.94 -3.36 -21.67
CA SER A 80 -11.35 -3.04 -20.30
C SER A 80 -11.81 -4.29 -19.56
N ALA A 81 -12.56 -5.18 -20.21
CA ALA A 81 -12.95 -6.47 -19.66
C ALA A 81 -11.72 -7.32 -19.33
N PHE A 82 -10.79 -7.39 -20.25
CA PHE A 82 -9.56 -8.14 -20.09
C PHE A 82 -8.69 -7.60 -18.93
N LEU A 83 -8.50 -6.28 -18.85
CA LEU A 83 -7.77 -5.63 -17.77
C LEU A 83 -8.45 -5.83 -16.41
N LEU A 84 -9.77 -5.75 -16.34
CA LEU A 84 -10.51 -5.96 -15.09
C LEU A 84 -10.49 -7.42 -14.64
N LEU A 85 -10.55 -8.35 -15.58
CA LEU A 85 -10.43 -9.77 -15.29
C LEU A 85 -9.03 -10.13 -14.79
N SER A 86 -7.97 -9.45 -15.27
CA SER A 86 -6.61 -9.70 -14.82
C SER A 86 -6.43 -9.44 -13.32
N LEU A 87 -7.12 -8.47 -12.72
CA LEU A 87 -7.15 -8.26 -11.27
C LEU A 87 -7.67 -9.47 -10.50
N GLY A 88 -8.64 -10.19 -11.09
CA GLY A 88 -9.21 -11.37 -10.49
C GLY A 88 -8.33 -12.62 -10.63
N PHE A 89 -7.54 -12.72 -11.69
CA PHE A 89 -6.75 -13.93 -11.99
C PHE A 89 -5.42 -13.98 -11.27
N GLU A 90 -4.81 -12.86 -11.00
CA GLU A 90 -3.55 -12.78 -10.26
C GLU A 90 -3.65 -13.37 -8.85
N ASN A 91 -4.85 -13.41 -8.30
CA ASN A 91 -5.15 -14.06 -7.03
C ASN A 91 -4.87 -15.58 -6.99
N ARG A 92 -4.74 -16.26 -8.12
CA ARG A 92 -4.44 -17.69 -8.18
C ARG A 92 -2.96 -18.01 -8.42
N SER A 93 -2.24 -17.14 -9.10
CA SER A 93 -0.83 -17.35 -9.50
C SER A 93 0.19 -16.94 -8.44
N VAL A 94 -0.23 -16.66 -7.24
CA VAL A 94 0.49 -15.94 -6.19
C VAL A 94 1.69 -16.68 -5.60
N TYR A 95 1.80 -17.97 -5.80
CA TYR A 95 2.91 -18.73 -5.21
C TYR A 95 4.14 -18.88 -6.11
N PHE A 96 4.04 -18.56 -7.41
CA PHE A 96 5.18 -18.74 -8.31
C PHE A 96 5.23 -17.62 -9.35
N PRO A 97 6.23 -16.73 -9.31
CA PRO A 97 6.45 -15.72 -10.36
C PRO A 97 6.78 -16.34 -11.73
N THR A 98 6.96 -17.65 -11.80
CA THR A 98 7.31 -18.41 -12.99
C THR A 98 6.17 -19.27 -13.54
N ILE A 99 4.93 -19.15 -13.05
CA ILE A 99 3.82 -19.85 -13.69
C ILE A 99 3.54 -19.16 -15.02
N GLU A 100 4.12 -19.70 -16.07
CA GLU A 100 3.61 -19.53 -17.43
C GLU A 100 2.09 -19.71 -17.41
N LEU A 101 1.38 -18.81 -18.07
CA LEU A 101 -0.07 -18.96 -18.29
C LEU A 101 -0.31 -20.37 -18.84
N THR A 102 -0.68 -21.30 -17.99
CA THR A 102 -0.99 -22.64 -18.44
C THR A 102 -2.16 -22.55 -19.42
N ILE A 103 -2.11 -23.34 -20.49
CA ILE A 103 -3.20 -23.43 -21.48
C ILE A 103 -4.60 -23.46 -20.83
N PRO A 104 -4.84 -24.20 -19.71
CA PRO A 104 -6.09 -24.16 -18.98
C PRO A 104 -6.48 -22.79 -18.42
N THR A 105 -5.52 -22.00 -17.93
CA THR A 105 -5.80 -20.67 -17.40
C THR A 105 -6.16 -19.68 -18.51
N GLY A 106 -5.44 -19.73 -19.63
CA GLY A 106 -5.76 -18.93 -20.82
C GLY A 106 -7.14 -19.26 -21.38
N ILE A 107 -7.51 -20.56 -21.46
CA ILE A 107 -8.84 -21.01 -21.88
C ILE A 107 -9.91 -20.50 -20.93
N PHE A 108 -9.70 -20.61 -19.63
CA PHE A 108 -10.65 -20.13 -18.62
C PHE A 108 -10.86 -18.63 -18.72
N ILE A 109 -9.80 -17.82 -18.86
CA ILE A 109 -9.87 -16.37 -19.11
C ILE A 109 -10.71 -16.09 -20.34
N THR A 110 -10.44 -16.79 -21.42
CA THR A 110 -11.16 -16.63 -22.70
C THR A 110 -12.64 -16.97 -22.53
N ILE A 111 -12.98 -18.07 -21.87
CA ILE A 111 -14.38 -18.48 -21.61
C ILE A 111 -15.10 -17.43 -20.77
N VAL A 112 -14.48 -16.94 -19.68
CA VAL A 112 -15.08 -15.91 -18.81
C VAL A 112 -15.29 -14.62 -19.58
N THR A 113 -14.32 -14.20 -20.39
CA THR A 113 -14.42 -12.98 -21.23
C THR A 113 -15.52 -13.12 -22.28
N ILE A 114 -15.59 -14.25 -22.98
CA ILE A 114 -16.65 -14.53 -23.96
C ILE A 114 -18.01 -14.59 -23.28
N SER A 115 -18.12 -15.31 -22.15
CA SER A 115 -19.36 -15.39 -21.38
C SER A 115 -19.84 -14.02 -20.90
N PHE A 116 -18.91 -13.15 -20.47
CA PHE A 116 -19.22 -11.80 -20.11
C PHE A 116 -19.72 -10.97 -21.30
N ILE A 117 -19.08 -11.05 -22.47
CA ILE A 117 -19.51 -10.37 -23.70
C ILE A 117 -20.90 -10.85 -24.10
N ILE A 118 -21.12 -12.17 -24.11
CA ILE A 118 -22.43 -12.76 -24.39
C ILE A 118 -23.48 -12.27 -23.40
N PHE A 119 -23.16 -12.22 -22.11
CA PHE A 119 -24.03 -11.70 -21.08
C PHE A 119 -24.36 -10.21 -21.30
N CYS A 120 -23.39 -9.39 -21.64
CA CYS A 120 -23.63 -7.97 -21.99
C CYS A 120 -24.52 -7.82 -23.22
N ILE A 121 -24.33 -8.66 -24.24
CA ILE A 121 -25.16 -8.67 -25.49
C ILE A 121 -26.59 -9.12 -25.15
N LEU A 122 -26.74 -10.22 -24.41
CA LEU A 122 -28.06 -10.75 -24.03
C LEU A 122 -28.84 -9.77 -23.16
N ILE A 123 -28.16 -9.08 -22.23
CA ILE A 123 -28.77 -8.05 -21.40
C ILE A 123 -29.13 -6.82 -22.23
N SER A 124 -28.29 -6.41 -23.18
CA SER A 124 -28.59 -5.25 -24.04
C SER A 124 -29.81 -5.44 -24.95
N ASN A 125 -30.15 -6.69 -25.23
CA ASN A 125 -31.30 -7.05 -26.07
C ASN A 125 -32.63 -7.25 -25.31
N LYS A 126 -32.61 -7.37 -23.97
CA LYS A 126 -33.83 -7.54 -23.18
C LYS A 126 -34.42 -6.22 -22.72
N LYS A 127 -35.73 -6.03 -22.97
CA LYS A 127 -36.45 -4.78 -22.71
C LYS A 127 -36.64 -4.43 -21.23
N ASN A 128 -36.60 -5.41 -20.28
CA ASN A 128 -36.69 -5.18 -18.83
C ASN A 128 -36.21 -6.41 -18.04
N PRO A 129 -35.10 -6.36 -17.31
CA PRO A 129 -34.72 -7.43 -16.40
C PRO A 129 -35.48 -7.32 -15.06
N SER A 130 -36.75 -7.66 -15.06
CA SER A 130 -37.61 -7.59 -13.87
C SER A 130 -37.12 -8.45 -12.69
N TRP A 131 -36.31 -9.48 -12.95
CA TRP A 131 -35.76 -10.36 -11.91
C TRP A 131 -34.68 -9.69 -11.03
N ILE A 132 -33.84 -8.82 -11.60
CA ILE A 132 -32.81 -8.09 -10.82
C ILE A 132 -33.46 -7.09 -9.84
N LEU A 133 -34.52 -6.42 -10.28
CA LEU A 133 -35.30 -5.51 -9.42
C LEU A 133 -36.04 -6.26 -8.30
N LYS A 134 -36.54 -7.47 -8.58
CA LYS A 134 -37.24 -8.33 -7.60
C LYS A 134 -36.35 -8.85 -6.47
N ILE A 135 -35.05 -9.07 -6.73
CA ILE A 135 -34.10 -9.47 -5.67
C ILE A 135 -33.94 -8.37 -4.63
N ARG A 136 -33.96 -7.09 -5.05
CA ARG A 136 -33.84 -5.93 -4.16
C ARG A 136 -34.99 -5.80 -3.17
N GLU A 137 -36.19 -6.23 -3.53
CA GLU A 137 -37.42 -6.05 -2.72
C GLU A 137 -37.60 -7.14 -1.66
N LYS A 138 -36.94 -8.31 -1.79
CA LYS A 138 -37.20 -9.47 -0.95
C LYS A 138 -36.40 -9.55 0.36
N VAL A 139 -35.27 -8.83 0.46
CA VAL A 139 -34.41 -8.90 1.66
C VAL A 139 -34.65 -7.67 2.54
N PRO A 140 -35.06 -7.84 3.81
CA PRO A 140 -35.24 -6.73 4.72
C PRO A 140 -33.95 -5.93 4.88
N TYR A 141 -33.99 -4.63 4.59
CA TYR A 141 -32.84 -3.71 4.64
C TYR A 141 -32.08 -3.76 5.98
N ARG A 142 -32.81 -4.02 7.07
CA ARG A 142 -32.23 -4.14 8.43
C ARG A 142 -31.35 -5.39 8.56
N THR A 143 -31.78 -6.52 8.03
CA THR A 143 -31.02 -7.79 8.04
C THR A 143 -29.74 -7.67 7.25
N VAL A 144 -29.78 -7.02 6.07
CA VAL A 144 -28.60 -6.82 5.24
C VAL A 144 -27.57 -5.93 5.94
N LYS A 145 -28.01 -4.87 6.63
CA LYS A 145 -27.10 -4.01 7.41
C LYS A 145 -26.41 -4.77 8.55
N ILE A 146 -27.15 -5.61 9.26
CA ILE A 146 -26.60 -6.45 10.32
C ILE A 146 -25.55 -7.41 9.74
N LEU A 147 -25.86 -8.06 8.61
CA LEU A 147 -24.92 -8.96 7.94
C LEU A 147 -23.64 -8.24 7.53
N ILE A 148 -23.76 -7.05 6.93
CA ILE A 148 -22.61 -6.22 6.55
C ILE A 148 -21.74 -5.90 7.77
N PHE A 149 -22.37 -5.48 8.87
CA PHE A 149 -21.67 -5.15 10.11
C PHE A 149 -20.94 -6.36 10.70
N LEU A 150 -21.59 -7.51 10.78
CA LEU A 150 -20.99 -8.75 11.28
C LEU A 150 -19.84 -9.21 10.39
N THR A 151 -20.00 -9.15 9.08
CA THR A 151 -18.93 -9.49 8.11
C THR A 151 -17.73 -8.56 8.28
N ALA A 152 -17.97 -7.26 8.40
CA ALA A 152 -16.88 -6.29 8.60
C ALA A 152 -16.12 -6.58 9.90
N ILE A 153 -16.83 -6.84 11.01
CA ILE A 153 -16.20 -7.20 12.29
C ILE A 153 -15.37 -8.49 12.12
N LEU A 154 -15.93 -9.53 11.52
CA LEU A 154 -15.24 -10.81 11.33
C LEU A 154 -13.94 -10.63 10.55
N LEU A 155 -13.98 -9.92 9.42
CA LEU A 155 -12.80 -9.67 8.58
C LEU A 155 -11.74 -8.83 9.31
N ILE A 156 -12.16 -7.83 10.08
CA ILE A 156 -11.27 -7.01 10.91
C ILE A 156 -10.62 -7.87 12.01
N CYS A 157 -11.41 -8.71 12.69
CA CYS A 157 -10.88 -9.59 13.74
C CYS A 157 -9.87 -10.59 13.18
N ILE A 158 -10.15 -11.21 12.02
CA ILE A 158 -9.20 -12.11 11.35
C ILE A 158 -7.90 -11.37 11.02
N SER A 159 -7.99 -10.16 10.47
CA SER A 159 -6.83 -9.35 10.09
C SER A 159 -5.99 -8.95 11.31
N ALA A 160 -6.62 -8.53 12.41
CA ALA A 160 -5.94 -8.18 13.64
C ALA A 160 -5.29 -9.39 14.31
N TYR A 161 -5.98 -10.53 14.34
CA TYR A 161 -5.49 -11.78 14.89
C TYR A 161 -4.24 -12.28 14.13
N ASN A 162 -4.29 -12.25 12.82
CA ASN A 162 -3.17 -12.66 11.99
C ASN A 162 -1.95 -11.78 12.22
N GLN A 163 -2.11 -10.46 12.29
CA GLN A 163 -1.02 -9.53 12.56
C GLN A 163 -0.39 -9.78 13.94
N TYR A 164 -1.19 -10.09 14.95
CA TYR A 164 -0.72 -10.39 16.29
C TYR A 164 0.09 -11.68 16.36
N ASN A 165 -0.23 -12.67 15.53
CA ASN A 165 0.39 -14.00 15.54
C ASN A 165 1.44 -14.19 14.44
N MET A 166 2.03 -13.12 13.89
CA MET A 166 3.14 -13.27 12.95
C MET A 166 4.29 -14.05 13.57
N ASP A 167 4.77 -15.02 12.81
CA ASP A 167 5.86 -15.88 13.21
C ASP A 167 7.21 -15.19 13.11
N PHE A 168 7.94 -15.20 14.20
CA PHE A 168 9.24 -14.56 14.31
C PHE A 168 10.40 -15.41 13.76
N PHE A 169 10.24 -16.73 13.75
CA PHE A 169 11.33 -17.66 13.42
C PHE A 169 11.30 -18.19 11.98
N THR A 170 10.32 -17.82 11.17
CA THR A 170 10.43 -18.13 9.74
C THR A 170 11.41 -17.18 9.07
N TYR A 171 12.22 -17.69 8.15
CA TYR A 171 13.26 -16.92 7.43
C TYR A 171 12.72 -15.61 6.82
N PHE A 172 11.51 -15.64 6.29
CA PHE A 172 10.90 -14.49 5.64
C PHE A 172 10.45 -13.42 6.66
N ASP A 173 9.82 -13.84 7.75
CA ASP A 173 9.35 -12.92 8.81
C ASP A 173 10.53 -12.36 9.59
N TYR A 174 11.55 -13.18 9.84
CA TYR A 174 12.82 -12.79 10.43
C TYR A 174 13.42 -11.57 9.73
N TYR A 175 13.62 -11.66 8.42
CA TYR A 175 14.26 -10.59 7.63
C TYR A 175 13.47 -9.27 7.66
N HIS A 176 12.15 -9.33 7.52
CA HIS A 176 11.33 -8.13 7.42
C HIS A 176 10.88 -7.58 8.77
N LEU A 177 10.57 -8.44 9.73
CA LEU A 177 10.08 -8.02 11.04
C LEU A 177 11.20 -7.41 11.88
N HIS A 178 12.38 -7.99 11.84
CA HIS A 178 13.55 -7.45 12.57
C HIS A 178 13.95 -6.08 12.05
N SER A 179 14.07 -5.94 10.72
CA SER A 179 14.40 -4.65 10.09
C SER A 179 13.43 -3.54 10.48
N TYR A 180 12.18 -3.91 10.76
CA TYR A 180 11.17 -2.96 11.18
C TYR A 180 11.18 -2.72 12.69
N PHE A 181 11.29 -3.77 13.49
CA PHE A 181 11.18 -3.70 14.95
C PHE A 181 12.43 -3.15 15.63
N ASN A 182 13.62 -3.39 15.07
CA ASN A 182 14.88 -3.02 15.71
C ASN A 182 14.97 -1.50 15.99
N SER A 183 14.57 -0.66 15.02
CA SER A 183 14.54 0.80 15.21
C SER A 183 13.58 1.25 16.33
N ILE A 184 12.46 0.52 16.50
CA ILE A 184 11.49 0.79 17.57
C ILE A 184 12.09 0.43 18.92
N SER A 185 12.72 -0.75 19.03
CA SER A 185 13.36 -1.22 20.25
C SER A 185 14.50 -0.30 20.69
N ASN A 186 15.40 0.06 19.78
CA ASN A 186 16.52 0.93 20.09
C ASN A 186 16.06 2.31 20.56
N LEU A 187 15.09 2.92 19.88
CA LEU A 187 14.50 4.19 20.30
C LEU A 187 13.80 4.08 21.66
N PHE A 188 13.12 2.97 21.93
CA PHE A 188 12.50 2.71 23.23
C PHE A 188 13.51 2.77 24.36
N TRP A 189 14.72 2.26 24.18
CA TRP A 189 15.82 2.31 25.14
C TRP A 189 16.57 3.64 25.16
N GLY A 190 16.10 4.64 24.42
CA GLY A 190 16.62 6.01 24.49
C GLY A 190 17.75 6.32 23.51
N GLN A 191 17.95 5.46 22.50
CA GLN A 191 18.96 5.73 21.48
C GLN A 191 18.47 6.77 20.47
N PRO A 192 19.26 7.79 20.15
CA PRO A 192 18.92 8.75 19.12
C PRO A 192 18.88 8.08 17.73
N TYR A 193 18.09 8.62 16.83
CA TYR A 193 17.74 8.00 15.56
C TYR A 193 18.84 8.08 14.48
N THR A 194 19.83 8.93 14.64
CA THR A 194 20.70 9.38 13.54
C THR A 194 21.90 8.51 13.21
N GLU A 195 22.41 7.69 14.11
CA GLU A 195 23.69 6.99 13.87
C GLU A 195 23.60 5.46 13.90
N THR A 196 22.75 4.92 14.75
CA THR A 196 22.67 3.47 14.98
C THR A 196 21.28 2.88 14.83
N VAL A 197 20.27 3.70 14.56
CA VAL A 197 18.86 3.32 14.69
C VAL A 197 18.06 3.62 13.42
N THR A 198 18.70 4.14 12.38
CA THR A 198 18.03 4.52 11.14
C THR A 198 17.37 3.32 10.47
N SER A 199 16.07 3.39 10.28
CA SER A 199 15.33 2.37 9.54
C SER A 199 15.31 2.67 8.04
N ILE A 200 15.46 1.64 7.23
CA ILE A 200 15.27 1.73 5.77
C ILE A 200 13.81 2.00 5.36
N TYR A 201 12.86 1.99 6.30
CA TYR A 201 11.43 2.17 6.04
C TYR A 201 10.90 3.55 6.43
N GLY A 202 11.64 4.36 7.16
CA GLY A 202 11.23 5.70 7.61
C GLY A 202 11.43 5.92 9.10
N HIS A 203 10.84 7.00 9.63
CA HIS A 203 11.04 7.41 11.02
C HIS A 203 9.85 7.09 11.92
N TYR A 204 9.11 6.05 11.60
CA TYR A 204 7.89 5.60 12.29
C TYR A 204 8.09 5.23 13.77
N ALA A 205 9.30 4.89 14.19
CA ALA A 205 9.60 4.51 15.57
C ALA A 205 9.17 5.59 16.58
N PHE A 206 9.24 6.88 16.22
CA PHE A 206 8.78 7.98 17.05
C PHE A 206 7.30 7.90 17.42
N PHE A 207 6.47 7.33 16.54
CA PHE A 207 5.04 7.18 16.80
C PHE A 207 4.72 5.99 17.72
N TYR A 208 5.55 4.96 17.73
CA TYR A 208 5.39 3.82 18.65
C TYR A 208 5.87 4.14 20.06
N TYR A 209 6.93 4.94 20.18
CA TYR A 209 7.62 5.24 21.44
C TYR A 209 6.70 5.64 22.60
N PRO A 210 5.80 6.65 22.48
CA PRO A 210 4.99 7.09 23.61
C PRO A 210 4.05 5.99 24.12
N PHE A 211 3.45 5.22 23.22
CA PHE A 211 2.56 4.13 23.58
C PHE A 211 3.30 2.99 24.27
N LEU A 212 4.46 2.62 23.74
CA LEU A 212 5.31 1.58 24.35
C LEU A 212 5.76 1.99 25.75
N LYS A 213 6.20 3.23 25.95
CA LYS A 213 6.61 3.74 27.28
C LYS A 213 5.45 3.76 28.26
N ILE A 214 4.29 4.24 27.87
CA ILE A 214 3.10 4.25 28.73
C ILE A 214 2.76 2.82 29.18
N ILE A 215 2.68 1.87 28.25
CA ILE A 215 2.32 0.49 28.54
C ILE A 215 3.39 -0.21 29.41
N TYR A 216 4.68 0.06 29.15
CA TYR A 216 5.78 -0.45 29.94
C TYR A 216 5.70 0.03 31.40
N HIS A 217 5.42 1.32 31.63
CA HIS A 217 5.22 1.88 32.97
C HIS A 217 3.95 1.37 33.67
N LEU A 218 2.99 0.84 32.93
CA LEU A 218 1.83 0.13 33.50
C LEU A 218 2.14 -1.32 33.92
N GLY A 219 3.41 -1.75 33.84
CA GLY A 219 3.85 -3.07 34.27
C GLY A 219 3.85 -4.16 33.17
N ILE A 220 3.56 -3.80 31.92
CA ILE A 220 3.64 -4.74 30.79
C ILE A 220 5.01 -4.56 30.12
N HIS A 221 5.97 -5.38 30.55
CA HIS A 221 7.37 -5.23 30.14
C HIS A 221 7.70 -5.85 28.78
N ASN A 222 6.87 -6.72 28.25
CA ASN A 222 7.09 -7.32 26.93
C ASN A 222 6.85 -6.28 25.79
N ILE A 223 7.92 -5.63 25.37
CA ILE A 223 7.90 -4.54 24.36
C ILE A 223 7.44 -5.09 23.00
N TYR A 224 7.88 -6.30 22.64
CA TYR A 224 7.50 -6.91 21.38
C TYR A 224 6.01 -7.22 21.30
N LYS A 225 5.42 -7.89 22.30
CA LYS A 225 3.96 -8.14 22.31
C LYS A 225 3.15 -6.84 22.31
N THR A 226 3.62 -5.82 23.02
CA THR A 226 3.00 -4.50 23.01
C THR A 226 3.04 -3.87 21.61
N TYR A 227 4.20 -3.95 20.94
CA TYR A 227 4.33 -3.50 19.56
C TYR A 227 3.35 -4.24 18.63
N MET A 228 3.22 -5.57 18.77
CA MET A 228 2.28 -6.35 17.94
C MET A 228 0.82 -5.94 18.16
N VAL A 229 0.43 -5.64 19.39
CA VAL A 229 -0.91 -5.09 19.71
C VAL A 229 -1.13 -3.74 19.03
N ILE A 230 -0.16 -2.82 19.10
CA ILE A 230 -0.26 -1.50 18.46
C ILE A 230 -0.35 -1.64 16.94
N SER A 231 0.47 -2.49 16.33
CA SER A 231 0.46 -2.76 14.90
C SER A 231 -0.88 -3.36 14.45
N SER A 232 -1.43 -4.29 15.22
CA SER A 232 -2.77 -4.86 14.97
C SER A 232 -3.86 -3.80 15.06
N ALA A 233 -3.77 -2.91 16.05
CA ALA A 233 -4.71 -1.78 16.18
C ALA A 233 -4.63 -0.82 14.98
N LEU A 234 -3.44 -0.54 14.45
CA LEU A 234 -3.26 0.28 13.25
C LEU A 234 -3.88 -0.37 12.01
N ILE A 235 -3.82 -1.69 11.87
CA ILE A 235 -4.53 -2.41 10.81
C ILE A 235 -6.04 -2.26 10.96
N VAL A 236 -6.56 -2.46 12.16
CA VAL A 236 -7.99 -2.25 12.44
C VAL A 236 -8.43 -0.85 12.05
N ILE A 237 -7.66 0.17 12.46
CA ILE A 237 -7.94 1.58 12.11
C ILE A 237 -7.92 1.78 10.59
N THR A 238 -6.92 1.23 9.90
CA THR A 238 -6.79 1.32 8.44
C THR A 238 -8.02 0.73 7.73
N LEU A 239 -8.45 -0.46 8.14
CA LEU A 239 -9.64 -1.10 7.59
C LEU A 239 -10.93 -0.34 7.89
N LEU A 240 -11.09 0.16 9.12
CA LEU A 240 -12.24 0.98 9.50
C LEU A 240 -12.31 2.27 8.66
N ILE A 241 -11.18 2.89 8.34
CA ILE A 241 -11.11 4.05 7.44
C ILE A 241 -11.66 3.67 6.06
N TRP A 242 -11.19 2.58 5.45
CA TRP A 242 -11.65 2.14 4.14
C TRP A 242 -13.13 1.79 4.12
N ILE A 243 -13.60 1.04 5.12
CA ILE A 243 -15.02 0.70 5.27
C ILE A 243 -15.85 1.98 5.41
N LYS A 244 -15.39 2.96 6.18
CA LYS A 244 -16.09 4.25 6.33
C LYS A 244 -16.21 5.01 5.02
N ILE A 245 -15.12 5.06 4.23
CA ILE A 245 -15.12 5.69 2.91
C ILE A 245 -16.09 4.96 1.96
N LEU A 246 -16.10 3.63 1.96
CA LEU A 246 -17.07 2.83 1.20
C LEU A 246 -18.51 3.15 1.61
N CYS A 247 -18.81 3.13 2.91
CA CYS A 247 -20.14 3.46 3.44
C CYS A 247 -20.61 4.86 3.05
N TRP A 248 -19.70 5.80 2.88
CA TRP A 248 -20.04 7.15 2.45
C TRP A 248 -20.37 7.27 0.96
N ASN A 249 -19.79 6.41 0.11
CA ASN A 249 -19.86 6.55 -1.33
C ASN A 249 -20.76 5.52 -2.01
N ILE A 250 -20.98 4.36 -1.39
CA ILE A 250 -21.77 3.25 -1.94
C ILE A 250 -23.18 3.26 -1.36
N LYS A 251 -24.18 3.22 -2.22
CA LYS A 251 -25.61 3.21 -1.84
C LYS A 251 -26.21 1.83 -1.84
N ASN A 252 -25.78 0.98 -2.78
CA ASN A 252 -26.28 -0.37 -2.90
C ASN A 252 -25.64 -1.27 -1.85
N THR A 253 -26.44 -1.95 -1.03
CA THR A 253 -25.95 -2.78 0.09
C THR A 253 -25.16 -3.99 -0.35
N PHE A 254 -25.49 -4.60 -1.51
CA PHE A 254 -24.74 -5.71 -2.06
C PHE A 254 -23.35 -5.27 -2.54
N VAL A 255 -23.28 -4.14 -3.25
CA VAL A 255 -22.02 -3.56 -3.69
C VAL A 255 -21.15 -3.16 -2.50
N LEU A 256 -21.77 -2.60 -1.45
CA LEU A 256 -21.07 -2.26 -0.21
C LEU A 256 -20.46 -3.50 0.44
N LEU A 257 -21.24 -4.58 0.58
CA LEU A 257 -20.74 -5.85 1.13
C LEU A 257 -19.56 -6.40 0.31
N ALA A 258 -19.72 -6.46 -1.01
CA ALA A 258 -18.66 -6.92 -1.90
C ALA A 258 -17.41 -6.02 -1.82
N GLY A 259 -17.59 -4.70 -1.74
CA GLY A 259 -16.50 -3.73 -1.55
C GLY A 259 -15.75 -3.94 -0.24
N ILE A 260 -16.45 -4.25 0.85
CA ILE A 260 -15.82 -4.58 2.15
C ILE A 260 -14.96 -5.84 2.02
N PHE A 261 -15.47 -6.90 1.37
CA PHE A 261 -14.67 -8.09 1.11
C PHE A 261 -13.40 -7.77 0.32
N VAL A 262 -13.51 -6.94 -0.72
CA VAL A 262 -12.34 -6.56 -1.54
C VAL A 262 -11.34 -5.76 -0.75
N VAL A 263 -11.77 -4.77 0.02
CA VAL A 263 -10.87 -3.93 0.84
C VAL A 263 -10.23 -4.73 1.96
N CYS A 264 -10.95 -5.66 2.59
CA CYS A 264 -10.44 -6.52 3.65
C CYS A 264 -9.74 -7.78 3.12
N HIS A 265 -9.90 -8.12 1.84
CA HIS A 265 -9.35 -9.32 1.21
C HIS A 265 -7.84 -9.42 1.37
N ILE A 266 -7.14 -8.32 1.24
CA ILE A 266 -5.70 -8.22 1.37
C ILE A 266 -5.23 -8.82 2.68
N ASN A 267 -5.97 -8.53 3.76
CA ASN A 267 -5.59 -8.95 5.10
C ASN A 267 -6.09 -10.36 5.44
N ALA A 268 -7.17 -10.84 4.81
CA ALA A 268 -7.74 -12.14 5.13
C ALA A 268 -7.17 -13.29 4.29
N ALA A 269 -6.74 -13.04 3.05
CA ALA A 269 -6.43 -14.12 2.11
C ALA A 269 -4.98 -14.58 2.11
N ARG A 270 -4.00 -13.76 2.59
CA ARG A 270 -2.57 -14.05 2.40
C ARG A 270 -1.64 -13.41 3.42
N LEU A 271 -2.04 -13.30 4.63
CA LEU A 271 -1.31 -12.61 5.69
C LEU A 271 0.02 -13.25 6.09
N VAL A 272 0.30 -14.47 5.69
CA VAL A 272 1.59 -15.12 5.95
C VAL A 272 2.77 -14.29 5.42
N TYR A 273 2.54 -13.44 4.42
CA TYR A 273 3.61 -12.68 3.75
C TYR A 273 3.44 -11.16 3.80
N LEU A 274 2.40 -10.65 4.47
CA LEU A 274 2.26 -9.21 4.68
C LEU A 274 3.11 -8.77 5.85
N THR A 275 4.30 -8.38 5.55
CA THR A 275 5.25 -7.86 6.51
C THR A 275 4.78 -6.51 7.07
N HIS A 276 5.17 -6.19 8.30
CA HIS A 276 4.82 -4.92 8.96
C HIS A 276 5.18 -3.69 8.11
N GLN A 277 6.20 -3.79 7.28
CA GLN A 277 6.63 -2.76 6.34
C GLN A 277 5.59 -2.44 5.25
N LEU A 278 4.72 -3.39 4.90
CA LEU A 278 3.62 -3.19 3.95
C LEU A 278 2.35 -2.80 4.69
N TYR A 279 1.99 -3.57 5.72
CA TYR A 279 0.81 -3.37 6.55
C TYR A 279 1.18 -3.44 8.04
N PRO A 280 0.91 -2.41 8.83
CA PRO A 280 0.19 -1.16 8.50
C PRO A 280 1.07 -0.08 7.86
N HIS A 281 2.40 -0.23 7.83
CA HIS A 281 3.33 0.87 7.60
C HIS A 281 3.00 1.67 6.32
N ARG A 282 2.95 1.03 5.15
CA ARG A 282 2.68 1.72 3.87
C ARG A 282 1.20 1.95 3.60
N SER A 283 0.33 1.08 4.10
CA SER A 283 -1.12 1.18 3.86
C SER A 283 -1.80 2.28 4.67
N PHE A 284 -1.32 2.56 5.87
CA PHE A 284 -1.88 3.57 6.77
C PHE A 284 -1.83 5.00 6.19
N PRO A 285 -0.70 5.51 5.67
CA PRO A 285 -0.65 6.83 5.05
C PRO A 285 -1.66 7.00 3.91
N VAL A 286 -1.81 5.99 3.06
CA VAL A 286 -2.75 6.00 1.94
C VAL A 286 -4.20 6.09 2.43
N ALA A 287 -4.56 5.29 3.43
CA ALA A 287 -5.90 5.29 4.02
C ALA A 287 -6.23 6.63 4.69
N VAL A 288 -5.30 7.17 5.49
CA VAL A 288 -5.49 8.46 6.19
C VAL A 288 -5.67 9.60 5.18
N THR A 289 -4.85 9.64 4.13
CA THR A 289 -4.96 10.66 3.08
C THR A 289 -6.30 10.56 2.34
N ALA A 290 -6.73 9.35 1.98
CA ALA A 290 -8.03 9.13 1.36
C ALA A 290 -9.19 9.56 2.28
N LEU A 291 -9.07 9.30 3.59
CA LEU A 291 -10.05 9.77 4.59
C LEU A 291 -10.10 11.31 4.65
N MET A 292 -8.95 11.97 4.68
CA MET A 292 -8.90 13.44 4.72
C MET A 292 -9.53 14.07 3.48
N ILE A 293 -9.26 13.51 2.29
CA ILE A 293 -9.91 13.95 1.04
C ILE A 293 -11.43 13.75 1.11
N ALA A 294 -11.90 12.60 1.61
CA ALA A 294 -13.31 12.31 1.76
C ALA A 294 -13.98 13.23 2.79
N LEU A 295 -13.32 13.52 3.91
CA LEU A 295 -13.79 14.48 4.92
C LEU A 295 -13.89 15.89 4.35
N TRP A 296 -12.88 16.36 3.62
CA TRP A 296 -12.89 17.66 2.98
C TRP A 296 -14.07 17.79 1.98
N TYR A 297 -14.22 16.78 1.13
CA TYR A 297 -15.32 16.74 0.14
C TYR A 297 -16.70 16.81 0.80
N ARG A 298 -16.89 16.16 1.95
CA ARG A 298 -18.18 16.11 2.65
C ARG A 298 -18.44 17.26 3.60
N SER A 299 -17.44 18.09 3.86
CA SER A 299 -17.53 19.17 4.85
C SER A 299 -18.15 20.43 4.28
N SER A 300 -18.83 21.20 5.17
CA SER A 300 -19.28 22.56 4.84
C SER A 300 -18.09 23.52 4.70
N ASN A 301 -18.28 24.61 3.95
CA ASN A 301 -17.21 25.58 3.66
C ASN A 301 -16.48 26.07 4.91
N LYS A 302 -17.17 26.30 6.03
CA LYS A 302 -16.52 26.74 7.29
C LYS A 302 -15.57 25.70 7.86
N LYS A 303 -15.90 24.40 7.76
CA LYS A 303 -15.05 23.30 8.26
C LYS A 303 -13.91 22.96 7.28
N ARG A 304 -14.09 23.25 6.00
CA ARG A 304 -13.07 22.94 4.98
C ARG A 304 -11.75 23.62 5.23
N THR A 305 -11.76 24.91 5.65
CA THR A 305 -10.52 25.64 5.95
C THR A 305 -9.74 24.96 7.06
N LEU A 306 -10.41 24.56 8.15
CA LEU A 306 -9.74 23.83 9.23
C LEU A 306 -9.20 22.48 8.74
N ILE A 307 -10.00 21.70 7.99
CA ILE A 307 -9.57 20.41 7.43
C ILE A 307 -8.41 20.60 6.45
N SER A 308 -8.39 21.72 5.67
CA SER A 308 -7.30 22.01 4.76
C SER A 308 -5.97 22.20 5.49
N ILE A 309 -5.98 22.94 6.60
CA ILE A 309 -4.81 23.15 7.43
C ILE A 309 -4.37 21.84 8.11
N LEU A 310 -5.31 21.14 8.74
CA LEU A 310 -5.04 19.85 9.40
C LEU A 310 -4.48 18.82 8.43
N GLY A 311 -4.97 18.78 7.18
CA GLY A 311 -4.46 17.86 6.18
C GLY A 311 -3.00 18.08 5.82
N TYR A 312 -2.51 19.31 5.79
CA TYR A 312 -1.09 19.59 5.62
C TYR A 312 -0.25 19.12 6.82
N PHE A 313 -0.70 19.38 8.05
CA PHE A 313 -0.03 18.87 9.25
C PHE A 313 -0.02 17.34 9.30
N ILE A 314 -1.13 16.70 8.98
CA ILE A 314 -1.20 15.24 8.89
C ILE A 314 -0.25 14.72 7.81
N SER A 315 -0.22 15.34 6.62
CA SER A 315 0.72 14.95 5.56
C SER A 315 2.18 15.08 6.02
N MET A 316 2.52 16.11 6.78
CA MET A 316 3.84 16.29 7.38
C MET A 316 4.18 15.12 8.33
N LEU A 317 3.26 14.71 9.20
CA LEU A 317 3.44 13.55 10.07
C LEU A 317 3.55 12.24 9.29
N LEU A 318 2.80 12.09 8.19
CA LEU A 318 2.88 10.92 7.32
C LEU A 318 4.22 10.84 6.58
N ILE A 319 4.87 11.98 6.27
CA ILE A 319 6.24 12.01 5.71
C ILE A 319 7.25 11.50 6.74
N ILE A 320 7.11 11.87 8.02
CA ILE A 320 7.94 11.34 9.09
C ILE A 320 7.70 9.84 9.25
N TRP A 321 6.44 9.39 9.19
CA TRP A 321 6.10 7.98 9.28
C TRP A 321 6.73 7.16 8.17
N SER A 322 6.55 7.58 6.92
CA SER A 322 7.11 6.96 5.71
C SER A 322 7.36 8.02 4.66
N ALA A 323 8.61 8.38 4.40
CA ALA A 323 8.95 9.45 3.48
C ALA A 323 8.34 9.23 2.09
N GLU A 324 8.41 8.00 1.57
CA GLU A 324 7.88 7.61 0.26
C GLU A 324 6.37 7.90 0.14
N PHE A 325 5.56 7.30 1.02
CA PHE A 325 4.10 7.40 0.94
C PHE A 325 3.56 8.72 1.49
N GLY A 326 4.29 9.34 2.42
CA GLY A 326 3.94 10.65 2.95
C GLY A 326 4.14 11.79 1.94
N ILE A 327 5.18 11.73 1.10
CA ILE A 327 5.37 12.70 0.01
C ILE A 327 4.20 12.62 -0.97
N PHE A 328 3.77 11.43 -1.37
CA PHE A 328 2.60 11.27 -2.24
C PHE A 328 1.31 11.73 -1.56
N SER A 329 1.19 11.56 -0.24
CA SER A 329 0.10 12.12 0.55
C SER A 329 0.06 13.64 0.48
N LEU A 330 1.20 14.31 0.65
CA LEU A 330 1.33 15.76 0.56
C LEU A 330 1.02 16.28 -0.86
N ILE A 331 1.56 15.63 -1.89
CA ILE A 331 1.29 15.99 -3.30
C ILE A 331 -0.19 15.81 -3.61
N SER A 332 -0.78 14.68 -3.20
CA SER A 332 -2.20 14.41 -3.37
C SER A 332 -3.08 15.44 -2.67
N TRP A 333 -2.75 15.78 -1.42
CA TRP A 333 -3.47 16.80 -0.66
C TRP A 333 -3.39 18.18 -1.32
N SER A 334 -2.21 18.60 -1.75
CA SER A 334 -2.03 19.86 -2.49
C SER A 334 -2.78 19.86 -3.80
N SER A 335 -2.78 18.74 -4.54
CA SER A 335 -3.47 18.60 -5.81
C SER A 335 -5.00 18.75 -5.68
N LEU A 336 -5.60 18.34 -4.56
CA LEU A 336 -7.00 18.57 -4.24
C LEU A 336 -7.35 20.06 -4.28
N HIS A 337 -6.54 20.86 -3.59
CA HIS A 337 -6.78 22.28 -3.46
C HIS A 337 -6.46 23.03 -4.76
N ILE A 338 -5.39 22.66 -5.44
CA ILE A 338 -5.02 23.23 -6.74
C ILE A 338 -6.14 22.97 -7.76
N CYS A 339 -6.62 21.71 -7.84
CA CYS A 339 -7.71 21.37 -8.75
C CYS A 339 -9.01 22.10 -8.39
N SER A 340 -9.34 22.20 -7.12
CA SER A 340 -10.51 22.95 -6.64
C SER A 340 -10.41 24.44 -6.95
N ALA A 341 -9.22 25.04 -6.79
CA ALA A 341 -8.96 26.45 -7.10
C ALA A 341 -9.12 26.75 -8.59
N PHE A 342 -8.62 25.89 -9.47
CA PHE A 342 -8.80 26.04 -10.92
C PHE A 342 -10.27 26.10 -11.37
N GLN A 343 -11.17 25.48 -10.58
CA GLN A 343 -12.61 25.52 -10.89
C GLN A 343 -13.29 26.85 -10.52
N ILE A 344 -12.69 27.66 -9.66
CA ILE A 344 -13.30 28.92 -9.15
C ILE A 344 -13.19 30.06 -10.16
N LYS A 345 -12.15 30.08 -11.01
CA LYS A 345 -11.93 31.05 -12.12
C LYS A 345 -11.96 32.53 -11.72
N GLU A 346 -11.59 32.85 -10.50
CA GLU A 346 -11.42 34.24 -10.05
C GLU A 346 -9.98 34.71 -10.21
N LYS A 347 -9.76 36.04 -10.24
CA LYS A 347 -8.40 36.60 -10.28
C LYS A 347 -7.52 36.12 -9.13
N LYS A 348 -8.12 35.77 -7.99
CA LYS A 348 -7.44 35.21 -6.81
C LYS A 348 -6.98 33.75 -6.99
N THR A 349 -7.47 33.05 -7.98
CA THR A 349 -7.20 31.61 -8.23
C THR A 349 -5.69 31.35 -8.32
N ILE A 350 -4.94 32.20 -9.02
CA ILE A 350 -3.49 32.04 -9.21
C ILE A 350 -2.75 32.08 -7.85
N TRP A 351 -3.16 32.99 -6.97
CA TRP A 351 -2.55 33.11 -5.64
C TRP A 351 -2.85 31.91 -4.75
N ILE A 352 -4.07 31.36 -4.84
CA ILE A 352 -4.44 30.14 -4.13
C ILE A 352 -3.61 28.96 -4.63
N ILE A 353 -3.44 28.83 -5.94
CA ILE A 353 -2.62 27.77 -6.53
C ILE A 353 -1.16 27.91 -6.07
N LEU A 354 -0.59 29.13 -6.16
CA LEU A 354 0.78 29.40 -5.71
C LEU A 354 0.96 29.08 -4.22
N LEU A 355 -0.01 29.43 -3.37
CA LEU A 355 0.01 29.10 -1.95
C LEU A 355 0.12 27.59 -1.73
N HIS A 356 -0.67 26.78 -2.45
CA HIS A 356 -0.64 25.32 -2.32
C HIS A 356 0.60 24.67 -2.94
N ILE A 357 1.19 25.28 -3.98
CA ILE A 357 2.49 24.87 -4.52
C ILE A 357 3.61 25.13 -3.51
N ILE A 358 3.61 26.31 -2.89
CA ILE A 358 4.60 26.71 -1.88
C ILE A 358 4.43 25.91 -0.59
N ALA A 359 3.21 25.50 -0.26
CA ALA A 359 2.96 24.63 0.90
C ALA A 359 3.68 23.28 0.81
N ILE A 360 3.89 22.74 -0.40
CA ILE A 360 4.59 21.45 -0.58
C ILE A 360 6.01 21.51 0.04
N PRO A 361 6.93 22.39 -0.40
CA PRO A 361 8.26 22.45 0.21
C PRO A 361 8.21 22.86 1.69
N ILE A 362 7.31 23.74 2.10
CA ILE A 362 7.21 24.17 3.51
C ILE A 362 6.92 22.97 4.41
N PHE A 363 5.93 22.16 4.10
CA PHE A 363 5.57 21.01 4.94
C PHE A 363 6.54 19.84 4.77
N PHE A 364 7.17 19.71 3.61
CA PHE A 364 8.25 18.75 3.41
C PHE A 364 9.47 19.08 4.28
N PHE A 365 10.02 20.29 4.21
CA PHE A 365 11.13 20.70 5.07
C PHE A 365 10.73 20.84 6.54
N GLY A 366 9.46 21.16 6.80
CA GLY A 366 8.89 21.13 8.13
C GLY A 366 8.92 19.74 8.75
N SER A 367 8.70 18.66 7.95
CA SER A 367 8.82 17.28 8.43
C SER A 367 10.26 16.93 8.83
N ILE A 368 11.25 17.38 8.06
CA ILE A 368 12.68 17.18 8.37
C ILE A 368 13.03 17.92 9.67
N GLY A 369 12.63 19.19 9.78
CA GLY A 369 12.88 19.99 10.97
C GLY A 369 12.23 19.40 12.23
N LEU A 370 10.97 18.95 12.14
CA LEU A 370 10.26 18.32 13.25
C LEU A 370 10.91 16.99 13.65
N CYS A 371 11.26 16.15 12.68
CA CYS A 371 11.94 14.89 12.93
C CYS A 371 13.30 15.11 13.60
N GLY A 372 14.09 16.08 13.11
CA GLY A 372 15.36 16.46 13.71
C GLY A 372 15.21 17.02 15.13
N ALA A 373 14.20 17.87 15.38
CA ALA A 373 13.91 18.38 16.72
C ALA A 373 13.55 17.26 17.71
N ILE A 374 12.73 16.28 17.27
CA ILE A 374 12.42 15.10 18.10
C ILE A 374 13.71 14.33 18.37
N ASN A 375 14.56 14.12 17.37
CA ASN A 375 15.84 13.41 17.56
C ASN A 375 16.77 14.09 18.58
N VAL A 376 16.83 15.42 18.58
CA VAL A 376 17.58 16.18 19.60
C VAL A 376 17.03 15.95 21.00
N LEU A 377 15.70 15.80 21.16
CA LEU A 377 15.10 15.46 22.45
C LEU A 377 15.53 14.06 22.98
N PHE A 378 15.92 13.18 22.07
CA PHE A 378 16.51 11.88 22.42
C PHE A 378 18.05 11.92 22.59
N GLY A 379 18.66 13.12 22.60
CA GLY A 379 20.11 13.28 22.77
C GLY A 379 20.92 13.16 21.46
N GLY A 380 20.24 13.05 20.32
CA GLY A 380 20.88 13.03 19.00
C GLY A 380 21.13 14.41 18.42
N LYS A 381 21.51 14.47 17.15
CA LYS A 381 21.77 15.70 16.38
C LYS A 381 20.54 16.07 15.53
N MET A 382 20.50 17.32 15.06
CA MET A 382 19.57 17.72 14.01
C MET A 382 19.81 16.86 12.76
N MET A 383 18.73 16.34 12.21
CA MET A 383 18.77 15.44 11.05
C MET A 383 19.06 16.24 9.77
N SER A 384 20.02 15.78 8.98
CA SER A 384 20.28 16.30 7.63
C SER A 384 19.22 15.81 6.63
N ILE A 385 19.15 16.43 5.46
CA ILE A 385 18.23 16.00 4.39
C ILE A 385 18.57 14.56 3.94
N SER A 386 19.86 14.23 3.83
CA SER A 386 20.31 12.91 3.40
C SER A 386 19.96 11.83 4.42
N GLU A 387 20.13 12.08 5.72
CA GLU A 387 19.72 11.17 6.79
C GLU A 387 18.20 10.98 6.82
N PHE A 388 17.44 12.08 6.65
CA PHE A 388 15.98 11.98 6.60
C PHE A 388 15.48 11.18 5.38
N LEU A 389 16.11 11.38 4.23
CA LEU A 389 15.77 10.70 2.98
C LEU A 389 16.48 9.35 2.81
N PHE A 390 17.29 8.93 3.79
CA PHE A 390 17.99 7.64 3.74
C PHE A 390 17.09 6.47 3.29
N PRO A 391 15.83 6.34 3.75
CA PRO A 391 14.94 5.28 3.28
C PRO A 391 14.67 5.29 1.78
N LEU A 392 14.80 6.44 1.12
CA LEU A 392 14.66 6.58 -0.34
C LEU A 392 15.99 6.38 -1.07
N LEU A 393 17.09 6.87 -0.47
CA LEU A 393 18.44 6.84 -1.07
C LEU A 393 19.08 5.46 -0.98
N VAL A 394 18.75 4.67 0.04
CA VAL A 394 19.23 3.28 0.16
C VAL A 394 18.87 2.43 -1.06
N LYS A 395 17.82 2.79 -1.78
CA LYS A 395 17.47 2.11 -3.05
C LYS A 395 18.57 2.21 -4.11
N GLU A 396 19.42 3.24 -4.08
CA GLU A 396 20.56 3.37 -4.98
C GLU A 396 21.67 2.36 -4.66
N HIS A 397 21.79 1.98 -3.39
CA HIS A 397 22.76 0.96 -2.94
C HIS A 397 22.18 -0.46 -2.98
N MET A 398 20.87 -0.60 -3.11
CA MET A 398 20.17 -1.87 -3.32
C MET A 398 20.22 -2.35 -4.77
N ILE A 399 21.22 -2.00 -5.53
CA ILE A 399 21.39 -2.40 -6.95
C ILE A 399 21.37 -3.92 -7.13
N GLU A 400 21.72 -4.70 -6.13
CA GLU A 400 21.57 -6.16 -6.14
C GLU A 400 20.11 -6.66 -5.96
N PHE A 401 19.21 -5.82 -5.41
CA PHE A 401 17.77 -6.08 -5.39
C PHE A 401 17.10 -5.42 -6.59
N HIS A 402 17.58 -5.76 -7.76
CA HIS A 402 17.22 -5.21 -9.05
C HIS A 402 15.72 -4.92 -9.21
N GLU A 403 15.45 -3.86 -9.95
CA GLU A 403 14.21 -3.67 -10.67
C GLU A 403 13.75 -4.99 -11.27
N GLN A 404 12.66 -5.55 -10.72
CA GLN A 404 12.10 -6.79 -11.23
C GLN A 404 11.30 -6.48 -12.49
N SER A 405 11.42 -7.32 -13.51
CA SER A 405 10.65 -7.15 -14.74
C SER A 405 9.16 -7.20 -14.45
N LEU A 406 8.42 -6.27 -15.03
CA LEU A 406 6.95 -6.31 -14.99
C LEU A 406 6.45 -7.60 -15.66
N PRO A 407 5.41 -8.25 -15.11
CA PRO A 407 4.83 -9.43 -15.74
C PRO A 407 4.44 -9.17 -17.20
N SER A 408 4.85 -10.06 -18.10
CA SER A 408 4.56 -9.96 -19.54
C SER A 408 3.12 -10.33 -19.91
N TYR A 409 2.38 -10.91 -19.00
CA TYR A 409 0.97 -11.24 -19.16
C TYR A 409 0.09 -10.16 -18.50
N PRO A 410 -1.17 -10.04 -18.89
CA PRO A 410 -2.11 -9.12 -18.26
C PRO A 410 -2.23 -9.39 -16.76
N SER A 411 -1.86 -8.40 -15.98
CA SER A 411 -1.76 -8.52 -14.54
C SER A 411 -2.37 -7.31 -13.83
N ALA A 412 -2.41 -7.33 -12.50
CA ALA A 412 -3.03 -6.29 -11.68
C ALA A 412 -2.47 -4.90 -11.96
N TRP A 413 -1.18 -4.77 -12.25
CA TRP A 413 -0.56 -3.47 -12.50
C TRP A 413 -1.20 -2.73 -13.69
N MET A 414 -1.54 -3.46 -14.76
CA MET A 414 -2.21 -2.87 -15.94
C MET A 414 -3.60 -2.33 -15.58
N SER A 415 -4.38 -3.14 -14.89
CA SER A 415 -5.75 -2.79 -14.52
C SER A 415 -5.80 -1.65 -13.52
N ILE A 416 -4.94 -1.68 -12.51
CA ILE A 416 -4.87 -0.62 -11.49
C ILE A 416 -4.45 0.70 -12.14
N THR A 417 -3.36 0.70 -12.92
CA THR A 417 -2.90 1.90 -13.64
C THR A 417 -3.97 2.45 -14.56
N PHE A 418 -4.66 1.58 -15.31
CA PHE A 418 -5.75 1.96 -16.18
C PHE A 418 -6.87 2.69 -15.43
N PHE A 419 -7.33 2.13 -14.31
CA PHE A 419 -8.38 2.78 -13.51
C PHE A 419 -7.94 4.10 -12.93
N LEU A 420 -6.74 4.17 -12.36
CA LEU A 420 -6.21 5.40 -11.78
C LEU A 420 -6.12 6.51 -12.83
N LEU A 421 -5.65 6.21 -14.04
CA LEU A 421 -5.60 7.16 -15.15
C LEU A 421 -7.00 7.57 -15.64
N CYS A 422 -7.96 6.64 -15.69
CA CYS A 422 -9.34 6.96 -16.04
C CYS A 422 -9.96 7.97 -15.05
N PHE A 423 -9.74 7.76 -13.74
CA PHE A 423 -10.25 8.66 -12.72
C PHE A 423 -9.49 9.98 -12.66
N LEU A 424 -8.19 9.96 -12.95
CA LEU A 424 -7.39 11.18 -13.14
C LEU A 424 -7.98 12.04 -14.26
N GLY A 425 -8.20 11.44 -15.43
CA GLY A 425 -8.81 12.13 -16.56
C GLY A 425 -10.23 12.63 -16.28
N TYR A 426 -11.02 11.85 -15.54
CA TYR A 426 -12.34 12.28 -15.08
C TYR A 426 -12.26 13.49 -14.16
N GLY A 427 -11.29 13.52 -13.24
CA GLY A 427 -11.05 14.66 -12.36
C GLY A 427 -10.61 15.92 -13.10
N LEU A 428 -9.79 15.76 -14.12
CA LEU A 428 -9.32 16.88 -14.97
C LEU A 428 -10.40 17.47 -15.90
N LYS A 429 -11.45 16.71 -16.12
CA LYS A 429 -12.51 17.08 -17.08
C LYS A 429 -13.07 18.47 -16.85
N ASP A 430 -13.47 18.77 -15.62
CA ASP A 430 -14.11 20.02 -15.27
C ASP A 430 -13.09 21.15 -15.05
N THR A 431 -11.81 20.81 -14.86
CA THR A 431 -10.71 21.74 -14.59
C THR A 431 -10.14 22.33 -15.88
N PHE A 432 -9.81 21.46 -16.86
CA PHE A 432 -9.03 21.88 -18.04
C PHE A 432 -9.80 21.80 -19.36
N LEU A 433 -10.79 20.91 -19.48
CA LEU A 433 -11.43 20.61 -20.76
C LEU A 433 -12.73 21.40 -21.03
N TYR A 434 -13.34 21.98 -20.01
CA TYR A 434 -14.61 22.72 -20.13
C TYR A 434 -14.55 24.05 -19.38
N SER A 435 -14.10 25.08 -20.08
CA SER A 435 -13.70 26.34 -19.47
C SER A 435 -14.83 27.37 -19.22
N VAL A 436 -16.05 27.20 -19.65
CA VAL A 436 -16.90 28.39 -19.79
C VAL A 436 -18.06 28.50 -18.77
N ASN A 437 -18.60 27.42 -18.24
CA ASN A 437 -19.78 27.52 -17.35
C ASN A 437 -19.90 26.40 -16.28
N CYS A 438 -18.81 25.84 -15.77
CA CYS A 438 -18.93 24.80 -14.75
C CYS A 438 -19.01 25.38 -13.34
N LYS A 439 -20.06 25.02 -12.59
CA LYS A 439 -20.09 25.18 -11.15
C LYS A 439 -18.98 24.35 -10.54
N GLN A 440 -18.35 24.84 -9.46
CA GLN A 440 -17.38 24.12 -8.66
C GLN A 440 -17.88 22.69 -8.40
N ASN A 441 -17.08 21.70 -8.78
CA ASN A 441 -17.44 20.30 -8.60
C ASN A 441 -16.38 19.62 -7.73
N ASP A 442 -16.61 19.67 -6.42
CA ASP A 442 -15.71 19.10 -5.43
C ASP A 442 -15.47 17.60 -5.61
N GLN A 443 -16.40 16.89 -6.23
CA GLN A 443 -16.25 15.47 -6.54
C GLN A 443 -15.14 15.21 -7.54
N THR A 444 -15.01 16.05 -8.57
CA THR A 444 -13.94 15.89 -9.57
C THR A 444 -12.58 16.22 -8.99
N ALA A 445 -12.48 17.23 -8.11
CA ALA A 445 -11.26 17.54 -7.38
C ALA A 445 -10.84 16.38 -6.45
N ALA A 446 -11.78 15.79 -5.72
CA ALA A 446 -11.52 14.63 -4.87
C ALA A 446 -11.08 13.40 -5.70
N CYS A 447 -11.75 13.11 -6.82
CA CYS A 447 -11.35 12.02 -7.73
C CYS A 447 -9.94 12.24 -8.29
N PHE A 448 -9.61 13.46 -8.68
CA PHE A 448 -8.26 13.82 -9.15
C PHE A 448 -7.21 13.55 -8.09
N SER A 449 -7.43 14.07 -6.89
CA SER A 449 -6.51 13.93 -5.77
C SER A 449 -6.29 12.46 -5.35
N ILE A 450 -7.35 11.67 -5.24
CA ILE A 450 -7.24 10.23 -4.94
C ILE A 450 -6.50 9.48 -6.06
N SER A 451 -6.69 9.88 -7.32
CA SER A 451 -5.96 9.28 -8.43
C SER A 451 -4.47 9.65 -8.39
N VAL A 452 -4.13 10.88 -8.04
CA VAL A 452 -2.73 11.32 -7.81
C VAL A 452 -2.10 10.51 -6.69
N LEU A 453 -2.82 10.30 -5.56
CA LEU A 453 -2.37 9.43 -4.48
C LEU A 453 -2.08 8.01 -4.98
N GLY A 454 -3.02 7.42 -5.71
CA GLY A 454 -2.89 6.06 -6.26
C GLY A 454 -1.73 5.94 -7.25
N LEU A 455 -1.58 6.88 -8.17
CA LEU A 455 -0.47 6.89 -9.14
C LEU A 455 0.89 7.08 -8.46
N GLY A 456 0.98 7.94 -7.44
CA GLY A 456 2.18 8.07 -6.63
C GLY A 456 2.49 6.77 -5.88
N THR A 457 1.52 6.19 -5.19
CA THR A 457 1.69 4.92 -4.47
C THR A 457 2.06 3.77 -5.41
N MET A 458 1.61 3.82 -6.66
CA MET A 458 1.89 2.80 -7.68
C MET A 458 3.36 2.75 -8.09
N THR A 459 4.16 3.79 -7.84
CA THR A 459 5.60 3.80 -8.14
C THR A 459 6.34 2.67 -7.43
N TYR A 460 5.91 2.30 -6.21
CA TYR A 460 6.53 1.22 -5.46
C TYR A 460 6.31 -0.15 -6.12
N PRO A 461 5.07 -0.62 -6.36
CA PRO A 461 4.85 -1.91 -7.03
C PRO A 461 5.28 -1.94 -8.50
N ILE A 462 5.36 -0.81 -9.18
CA ILE A 462 5.94 -0.76 -10.54
C ILE A 462 7.45 -1.05 -10.49
N ASN A 463 8.14 -0.55 -9.49
CA ASN A 463 9.59 -0.74 -9.34
C ASN A 463 9.92 -2.15 -8.80
N ARG A 464 9.05 -2.69 -7.96
CA ARG A 464 9.14 -4.05 -7.41
C ARG A 464 7.82 -4.77 -7.62
N PRO A 465 7.55 -5.30 -8.82
CA PRO A 465 6.26 -5.89 -9.18
C PRO A 465 6.07 -7.28 -8.55
N THR A 466 6.26 -7.38 -7.25
CA THR A 466 5.74 -8.52 -6.52
C THR A 466 4.23 -8.33 -6.37
N TYR A 467 3.47 -9.39 -6.50
CA TYR A 467 2.02 -9.33 -6.35
C TYR A 467 1.59 -8.78 -4.97
N ILE A 468 2.41 -8.99 -3.94
CA ILE A 468 2.18 -8.47 -2.58
C ILE A 468 2.16 -6.95 -2.58
N ASP A 469 3.02 -6.32 -3.35
CA ASP A 469 3.15 -4.86 -3.40
C ASP A 469 1.93 -4.20 -4.07
N PHE A 470 1.30 -4.88 -5.03
CA PHE A 470 0.05 -4.39 -5.64
C PHE A 470 -1.13 -4.34 -4.68
N TYR A 471 -1.11 -5.15 -3.63
CA TYR A 471 -2.14 -5.09 -2.60
C TYR A 471 -2.19 -3.77 -1.83
N LEU A 472 -1.10 -3.01 -1.79
CA LEU A 472 -1.10 -1.67 -1.19
C LEU A 472 -2.11 -0.73 -1.85
N ILE A 473 -2.34 -0.90 -3.14
CA ILE A 473 -3.19 -0.02 -3.94
C ILE A 473 -4.57 -0.64 -4.17
N LEU A 474 -4.71 -1.92 -3.94
CA LEU A 474 -6.00 -2.61 -4.14
C LEU A 474 -7.17 -1.96 -3.38
N PRO A 475 -7.04 -1.43 -2.14
CA PRO A 475 -8.13 -0.70 -1.49
C PRO A 475 -8.60 0.52 -2.27
N LEU A 476 -7.67 1.27 -2.88
CA LEU A 476 -8.03 2.40 -3.76
C LEU A 476 -8.71 1.91 -5.05
N ALA A 477 -8.14 0.90 -5.69
CA ALA A 477 -8.74 0.28 -6.88
C ALA A 477 -10.11 -0.33 -6.55
N GLY A 478 -10.23 -1.00 -5.42
CA GLY A 478 -11.48 -1.57 -4.90
C GLY A 478 -12.54 -0.50 -4.63
N LEU A 479 -12.17 0.64 -4.09
CA LEU A 479 -13.05 1.79 -3.93
C LEU A 479 -13.59 2.26 -5.29
N PHE A 480 -12.72 2.46 -6.28
CA PHE A 480 -13.14 2.90 -7.60
C PHE A 480 -14.01 1.87 -8.31
N ILE A 481 -13.65 0.59 -8.25
CA ILE A 481 -14.44 -0.51 -8.82
C ILE A 481 -15.82 -0.54 -8.15
N SER A 482 -15.90 -0.37 -6.83
CA SER A 482 -17.15 -0.36 -6.07
C SER A 482 -18.03 0.83 -6.44
N VAL A 483 -17.47 2.04 -6.59
CA VAL A 483 -18.21 3.23 -7.03
C VAL A 483 -18.78 3.04 -8.44
N LEU A 484 -18.01 2.44 -9.34
CA LEU A 484 -18.48 2.11 -10.69
C LEU A 484 -19.57 1.02 -10.67
N ALA A 485 -19.37 -0.02 -9.87
CA ALA A 485 -20.36 -1.09 -9.71
C ALA A 485 -21.67 -0.61 -9.09
N ASP A 486 -21.62 0.34 -8.14
CA ASP A 486 -22.82 0.95 -7.54
C ASP A 486 -23.65 1.69 -8.60
N SER A 487 -22.99 2.30 -9.60
CA SER A 487 -23.68 2.98 -10.68
C SER A 487 -24.46 2.03 -11.61
N PHE A 488 -24.15 0.71 -11.59
CA PHE A 488 -24.93 -0.29 -12.33
C PHE A 488 -26.38 -0.29 -11.92
N PHE A 489 -26.68 -0.23 -10.62
CA PHE A 489 -28.06 -0.25 -10.13
C PHE A 489 -28.83 1.02 -10.41
N THR A 490 -28.14 2.13 -10.66
CA THR A 490 -28.76 3.41 -11.06
C THR A 490 -28.93 3.53 -12.56
N ASP A 491 -28.02 2.95 -13.34
CA ASP A 491 -27.95 3.11 -14.80
C ASP A 491 -28.61 1.93 -15.58
N ILE A 492 -29.01 0.84 -14.89
CA ILE A 492 -29.70 -0.32 -15.51
C ILE A 492 -30.84 0.08 -16.46
N PRO A 493 -31.79 0.95 -16.06
CA PRO A 493 -32.91 1.31 -16.93
C PRO A 493 -32.46 1.96 -18.23
N VAL A 494 -31.27 2.57 -18.23
CA VAL A 494 -30.72 3.28 -19.39
C VAL A 494 -29.88 2.34 -20.25
N THR A 495 -29.18 1.39 -19.65
CA THR A 495 -28.32 0.41 -20.37
C THR A 495 -29.17 -0.49 -21.28
N PHE A 496 -30.40 -0.80 -20.83
CA PHE A 496 -31.32 -1.69 -21.55
C PHE A 496 -32.28 -0.98 -22.51
N ARG A 497 -32.20 0.35 -22.62
CA ARG A 497 -32.97 1.08 -23.64
C ARG A 497 -32.38 0.86 -25.05
N LYS A 498 -33.25 0.83 -26.08
CA LYS A 498 -32.84 0.74 -27.48
C LYS A 498 -31.71 1.74 -27.75
N ILE A 499 -30.58 1.27 -28.27
CA ILE A 499 -29.41 2.10 -28.56
C ILE A 499 -29.75 3.11 -29.61
N THR A 500 -30.04 4.33 -29.21
CA THR A 500 -30.21 5.49 -30.10
C THR A 500 -28.94 6.34 -30.10
N ASN A 501 -28.75 7.18 -31.10
CA ASN A 501 -27.58 8.09 -31.14
C ASN A 501 -27.47 9.01 -29.90
N LYS A 502 -28.61 9.32 -29.24
CA LYS A 502 -28.65 10.13 -28.00
C LYS A 502 -28.16 9.36 -26.78
N ASN A 503 -28.26 8.02 -26.76
CA ASN A 503 -28.02 7.19 -25.54
C ASN A 503 -26.69 6.43 -25.56
N LYS A 504 -25.86 6.55 -26.64
CA LYS A 504 -24.62 5.77 -26.80
C LYS A 504 -23.64 5.87 -25.61
N GLY A 505 -23.51 7.04 -25.00
CA GLY A 505 -22.61 7.23 -23.86
C GLY A 505 -23.15 6.64 -22.54
N GLN A 506 -24.48 6.54 -22.40
CA GLN A 506 -25.11 5.91 -21.24
C GLN A 506 -24.95 4.39 -21.32
N VAL A 507 -25.04 3.82 -22.52
CA VAL A 507 -24.80 2.39 -22.75
C VAL A 507 -23.36 2.01 -22.42
N LEU A 508 -22.38 2.84 -22.83
CA LEU A 508 -20.98 2.60 -22.48
C LEU A 508 -20.75 2.64 -20.97
N ARG A 509 -21.31 3.63 -20.29
CA ARG A 509 -21.24 3.73 -18.82
C ARG A 509 -21.88 2.52 -18.15
N GLY A 510 -23.05 2.12 -18.62
CA GLY A 510 -23.73 0.93 -18.11
C GLY A 510 -22.91 -0.35 -18.31
N SER A 511 -22.28 -0.53 -19.48
CA SER A 511 -21.40 -1.68 -19.73
C SER A 511 -20.20 -1.69 -18.79
N PHE A 512 -19.60 -0.52 -18.56
CA PHE A 512 -18.46 -0.40 -17.66
C PHE A 512 -18.86 -0.67 -16.19
N SER A 513 -20.02 -0.21 -15.78
CA SER A 513 -20.59 -0.49 -14.45
C SER A 513 -20.91 -1.97 -14.25
N THR A 514 -21.43 -2.63 -15.29
CA THR A 514 -21.69 -4.08 -15.30
C THR A 514 -20.41 -4.86 -15.14
N LEU A 515 -19.38 -4.50 -15.88
CA LEU A 515 -18.07 -5.11 -15.80
C LEU A 515 -17.45 -4.96 -14.41
N SER A 516 -17.50 -3.74 -13.86
CA SER A 516 -17.01 -3.46 -12.50
C SER A 516 -17.73 -4.29 -11.44
N LEU A 517 -19.04 -4.51 -11.60
CA LEU A 517 -19.81 -5.37 -10.73
C LEU A 517 -19.34 -6.83 -10.81
N PHE A 518 -19.07 -7.34 -12.00
CA PHE A 518 -18.54 -8.70 -12.18
C PHE A 518 -17.19 -8.89 -11.51
N VAL A 519 -16.26 -7.96 -11.72
CA VAL A 519 -14.94 -8.02 -11.06
C VAL A 519 -15.09 -7.96 -9.56
N LEU A 520 -15.94 -7.08 -9.05
CA LEU A 520 -16.18 -6.96 -7.61
C LEU A 520 -16.73 -8.25 -7.01
N VAL A 521 -17.71 -8.89 -7.67
CA VAL A 521 -18.28 -10.17 -7.24
C VAL A 521 -17.25 -11.27 -7.32
N TYR A 522 -16.44 -11.32 -8.37
CA TYR A 522 -15.38 -12.29 -8.50
C TYR A 522 -14.36 -12.17 -7.35
N LEU A 523 -13.88 -10.96 -7.05
CA LEU A 523 -12.96 -10.70 -5.95
C LEU A 523 -13.57 -11.09 -4.59
N MET A 524 -14.86 -10.81 -4.40
CA MET A 524 -15.59 -11.22 -3.19
C MET A 524 -15.63 -12.76 -3.05
N ILE A 525 -15.99 -13.47 -4.11
CA ILE A 525 -16.03 -14.94 -4.11
C ILE A 525 -14.65 -15.54 -3.88
N SER A 526 -13.63 -15.00 -4.53
CA SER A 526 -12.23 -15.38 -4.34
C SER A 526 -11.81 -15.24 -2.87
N THR A 527 -12.19 -14.13 -2.22
CA THR A 527 -11.93 -13.90 -0.79
C THR A 527 -12.60 -14.97 0.05
N ILE A 528 -13.90 -15.22 -0.15
CA ILE A 528 -14.67 -16.19 0.63
C ILE A 528 -14.09 -17.60 0.52
N ILE A 529 -13.69 -18.04 -0.68
CA ILE A 529 -13.10 -19.36 -0.92
C ILE A 529 -11.73 -19.49 -0.23
N ASN A 530 -10.95 -18.41 -0.15
CA ASN A 530 -9.61 -18.45 0.41
C ASN A 530 -9.58 -18.35 1.94
N ILE A 531 -10.60 -17.82 2.60
CA ILE A 531 -10.66 -17.68 4.07
C ILE A 531 -10.42 -19.02 4.80
N PRO A 532 -11.16 -20.12 4.51
CA PRO A 532 -10.96 -21.38 5.23
C PRO A 532 -9.57 -21.99 5.03
N TYR A 533 -9.06 -21.90 3.81
CA TYR A 533 -7.72 -22.40 3.48
C TYR A 533 -6.65 -21.69 4.31
N LYS A 534 -6.78 -20.39 4.46
CA LYS A 534 -5.85 -19.56 5.21
C LYS A 534 -5.96 -19.74 6.73
N LEU A 535 -7.15 -19.90 7.25
CA LEU A 535 -7.34 -20.21 8.68
C LEU A 535 -6.67 -21.53 9.07
N ASN A 536 -6.63 -22.52 8.17
CA ASN A 536 -5.97 -23.79 8.41
C ASN A 536 -4.44 -23.74 8.32
N GLU A 537 -3.87 -22.88 7.49
CA GLU A 537 -2.42 -22.65 7.43
C GLU A 537 -1.90 -21.87 8.67
N TYR A 538 -2.79 -21.19 9.38
CA TYR A 538 -2.48 -20.28 10.48
C TYR A 538 -2.63 -20.89 11.87
N ILE A 539 -2.39 -22.16 12.06
CA ILE A 539 -2.31 -22.67 13.42
C ILE A 539 -0.92 -22.31 14.00
N PRO A 540 -0.81 -21.23 14.81
CA PRO A 540 0.49 -20.69 15.26
C PRO A 540 1.14 -21.56 16.35
N TYR A 541 0.95 -22.85 16.34
CA TYR A 541 1.20 -23.70 17.52
C TYR A 541 2.66 -24.06 17.77
N LYS A 542 3.56 -23.88 16.79
CA LYS A 542 4.95 -24.37 16.98
C LYS A 542 5.94 -23.29 17.47
N ASN A 543 5.64 -22.03 17.33
CA ASN A 543 6.68 -20.98 17.43
C ASN A 543 6.72 -20.23 18.73
N THR A 544 5.63 -20.12 19.48
CA THR A 544 5.66 -19.59 20.86
C THR A 544 6.55 -20.46 21.74
N GLN A 545 6.53 -21.77 21.59
CA GLN A 545 7.38 -22.68 22.35
C GLN A 545 8.87 -22.47 22.02
N LYS A 546 9.23 -22.26 20.73
CA LYS A 546 10.62 -21.96 20.34
C LYS A 546 11.12 -20.64 20.97
N ILE A 547 10.25 -19.62 21.04
CA ILE A 547 10.57 -18.35 21.71
C ILE A 547 10.76 -18.58 23.20
N ASP A 548 9.83 -19.28 23.83
CA ASP A 548 9.87 -19.54 25.28
C ASP A 548 11.11 -20.38 25.65
N ASP A 549 11.48 -21.36 24.82
CA ASP A 549 12.69 -22.17 25.02
C ASP A 549 13.97 -21.32 24.90
N ALA A 550 14.07 -20.43 23.90
CA ALA A 550 15.20 -19.52 23.75
C ALA A 550 15.29 -18.51 24.89
N VAL A 551 14.16 -17.96 25.31
CA VAL A 551 14.04 -17.02 26.44
C VAL A 551 14.45 -17.71 27.75
N ASN A 552 13.98 -18.94 28.00
CA ASN A 552 14.33 -19.72 29.18
C ASN A 552 15.82 -20.04 29.19
N TRP A 553 16.39 -20.38 28.02
CA TRP A 553 17.82 -20.64 27.92
C TRP A 553 18.64 -19.38 28.24
N ILE A 554 18.34 -18.22 27.66
CA ILE A 554 18.99 -16.93 27.97
C ILE A 554 18.90 -16.66 29.48
N THR A 555 17.70 -16.77 30.04
CA THR A 555 17.46 -16.49 31.47
C THR A 555 18.28 -17.42 32.40
N ASN A 556 18.43 -18.70 32.02
CA ASN A 556 19.20 -19.66 32.76
C ASN A 556 20.74 -19.45 32.68
N GLN A 557 21.23 -18.86 31.56
CA GLN A 557 22.65 -18.55 31.41
C GLN A 557 23.08 -17.30 32.20
N GLU A 558 22.17 -16.35 32.37
CA GLU A 558 22.55 -15.02 32.92
C GLU A 558 22.94 -14.99 34.39
N ASN A 559 22.66 -15.98 35.21
CA ASN A 559 23.11 -16.09 36.61
C ASN A 559 23.38 -14.72 37.30
N ASN A 560 22.45 -13.75 37.19
CA ASN A 560 22.56 -12.38 37.74
C ASN A 560 23.58 -11.43 37.04
N GLN A 561 24.16 -11.78 35.90
CA GLN A 561 25.02 -10.87 35.14
C GLN A 561 24.20 -10.17 34.04
N ASN A 562 24.34 -8.84 33.93
CA ASN A 562 23.77 -8.04 32.86
C ASN A 562 24.54 -8.28 31.53
N ALA A 563 24.29 -9.41 30.88
CA ALA A 563 24.88 -9.70 29.61
C ALA A 563 24.30 -8.74 28.54
N LEU A 564 25.12 -8.40 27.56
CA LEU A 564 24.70 -7.61 26.41
C LEU A 564 24.07 -8.52 25.36
N SER A 565 23.27 -7.92 24.48
CA SER A 565 22.67 -8.60 23.34
C SER A 565 23.22 -8.03 22.04
N MET A 566 23.75 -8.87 21.16
CA MET A 566 24.28 -8.49 19.86
C MET A 566 23.66 -9.34 18.77
N GLY A 567 22.94 -8.71 17.85
CA GLY A 567 22.22 -9.34 16.75
C GLY A 567 20.71 -9.15 16.83
N ASN A 568 20.04 -9.32 15.73
CA ASN A 568 18.60 -9.06 15.62
C ASN A 568 17.78 -10.01 16.49
N ILE A 569 18.13 -11.29 16.49
CA ILE A 569 17.37 -12.31 17.24
C ILE A 569 17.51 -12.07 18.75
N THR A 570 18.73 -11.86 19.23
CA THR A 570 18.98 -11.61 20.64
C THR A 570 18.35 -10.30 21.11
N ASN A 571 18.41 -9.23 20.31
CA ASN A 571 17.74 -7.96 20.59
C ASN A 571 16.21 -8.13 20.70
N PHE A 572 15.63 -8.96 19.84
CA PHE A 572 14.21 -9.29 19.93
C PHE A 572 13.89 -10.04 21.24
N LEU A 573 14.68 -11.04 21.61
CA LEU A 573 14.46 -11.81 22.84
C LEU A 573 14.59 -10.92 24.08
N TYR A 574 15.53 -9.97 24.05
CA TYR A 574 15.65 -8.97 25.12
C TYR A 574 14.44 -8.04 25.18
N ALA A 575 13.93 -7.57 24.03
CA ALA A 575 12.69 -6.80 23.98
C ALA A 575 11.47 -7.62 24.45
N TYR A 576 11.46 -8.93 24.17
CA TYR A 576 10.43 -9.85 24.66
C TYR A 576 10.49 -10.00 26.18
N LEU A 577 11.71 -10.04 26.75
CA LEU A 577 11.96 -10.03 28.20
C LEU A 577 11.76 -8.66 28.87
N GLY A 578 11.60 -7.59 28.08
CA GLY A 578 11.56 -6.22 28.60
C GLY A 578 12.91 -5.74 29.17
N ARG A 579 14.00 -6.23 28.61
CA ARG A 579 15.37 -5.92 29.00
C ARG A 579 16.07 -5.04 27.98
N ASP A 580 16.93 -4.16 28.45
CA ASP A 580 17.81 -3.35 27.63
C ASP A 580 18.90 -4.23 26.99
N PRO A 581 19.04 -4.26 25.65
CA PRO A 581 20.09 -5.01 24.99
C PRO A 581 21.51 -4.49 25.32
N GLY A 582 21.63 -3.23 25.71
CA GLY A 582 22.91 -2.59 26.10
C GLY A 582 23.92 -2.44 24.95
N PHE A 583 23.75 -3.15 23.86
CA PHE A 583 24.51 -2.99 22.61
C PHE A 583 23.54 -2.63 21.49
N TYR A 584 23.71 -1.46 20.93
CA TYR A 584 22.79 -0.89 19.94
C TYR A 584 23.47 -0.81 18.59
N HIS A 585 22.85 -1.40 17.59
CA HIS A 585 23.35 -1.42 16.22
C HIS A 585 22.18 -1.29 15.23
N MET A 586 22.51 -0.92 14.01
CA MET A 586 21.56 -1.02 12.91
C MET A 586 21.14 -2.48 12.71
N ASP A 587 19.98 -2.64 12.09
CA ASP A 587 19.50 -3.96 11.71
C ASP A 587 20.52 -4.73 10.87
N THR A 588 20.89 -5.92 11.32
CA THR A 588 21.89 -6.78 10.67
C THR A 588 21.41 -7.34 9.34
N SER A 589 20.10 -7.43 9.11
CA SER A 589 19.56 -7.79 7.80
C SER A 589 19.89 -6.74 6.73
N ASN A 590 20.17 -5.50 7.15
CA ASN A 590 20.59 -4.41 6.27
C ASN A 590 22.11 -4.40 5.98
N VAL A 591 22.89 -5.30 6.58
CA VAL A 591 24.33 -5.40 6.34
C VAL A 591 24.62 -5.65 4.84
N HIS A 592 23.78 -6.41 4.17
CA HIS A 592 23.87 -6.61 2.72
C HIS A 592 23.57 -5.35 1.90
N ILE A 593 22.83 -4.40 2.50
CA ILE A 593 22.40 -3.15 1.86
C ILE A 593 23.38 -2.02 2.16
N ASN A 594 23.98 -2.02 3.35
CA ASN A 594 24.93 -1.01 3.78
C ASN A 594 26.15 -1.67 4.44
N PRO A 595 27.23 -1.93 3.68
CA PRO A 595 28.47 -2.51 4.24
C PRO A 595 29.08 -1.69 5.38
N ALA A 596 28.85 -0.36 5.42
CA ALA A 596 29.32 0.49 6.52
C ALA A 596 28.69 0.11 7.86
N SER A 597 27.44 -0.37 7.87
CA SER A 597 26.75 -0.83 9.09
C SER A 597 27.45 -2.05 9.70
N LYS A 598 27.94 -2.96 8.86
CA LYS A 598 28.71 -4.12 9.32
C LYS A 598 30.01 -3.70 9.99
N ASN A 599 30.75 -2.80 9.36
CA ASN A 599 32.01 -2.29 9.92
C ASN A 599 31.78 -1.57 11.24
N GLU A 600 30.67 -0.81 11.37
CA GLU A 600 30.31 -0.14 12.63
C GLU A 600 30.02 -1.15 13.75
N ILE A 601 29.29 -2.23 13.46
CA ILE A 601 29.02 -3.30 14.44
C ILE A 601 30.32 -3.94 14.89
N ILE A 602 31.21 -4.26 13.94
CA ILE A 602 32.51 -4.84 14.21
C ILE A 602 33.37 -3.91 15.06
N GLU A 603 33.44 -2.64 14.72
CA GLU A 603 34.19 -1.64 15.51
C GLU A 603 33.67 -1.49 16.91
N LYS A 604 32.33 -1.44 17.09
CA LYS A 604 31.72 -1.37 18.43
C LYS A 604 31.97 -2.64 19.26
N ALA A 605 32.00 -3.81 18.62
CA ALA A 605 32.26 -5.07 19.31
C ALA A 605 33.65 -5.14 19.95
N LYS A 606 34.65 -4.40 19.44
CA LYS A 606 36.01 -4.32 20.04
C LYS A 606 36.01 -3.73 21.47
N TYR A 607 35.01 -2.93 21.83
CA TYR A 607 34.93 -2.22 23.10
C TYR A 607 34.08 -2.93 24.17
N LEU A 608 33.71 -4.21 23.93
CA LEU A 608 32.88 -4.97 24.85
C LEU A 608 33.68 -5.72 25.92
N GLU A 609 34.92 -5.34 26.16
CA GLU A 609 35.83 -5.96 27.16
C GLU A 609 35.18 -6.09 28.54
N GLY A 610 35.33 -7.26 29.16
CA GLY A 610 34.83 -7.52 30.51
C GLY A 610 33.32 -7.72 30.65
N ARG A 611 32.56 -7.77 29.54
CA ARG A 611 31.11 -7.99 29.58
C ARG A 611 30.71 -9.26 28.83
N SER A 612 29.85 -10.05 29.44
CA SER A 612 29.24 -11.20 28.78
C SER A 612 28.27 -10.75 27.67
N VAL A 613 28.20 -11.50 26.58
CA VAL A 613 27.42 -11.12 25.40
C VAL A 613 26.69 -12.32 24.82
N PHE A 614 25.40 -12.17 24.53
CA PHE A 614 24.66 -13.09 23.69
C PHE A 614 24.77 -12.62 22.24
N VAL A 615 25.20 -13.50 21.36
CA VAL A 615 25.36 -13.21 19.92
C VAL A 615 24.49 -14.14 19.12
N SER A 616 23.62 -13.63 18.28
CA SER A 616 22.84 -14.45 17.35
C SER A 616 23.60 -14.76 16.06
N ASN A 617 23.24 -15.85 15.38
CA ASN A 617 23.91 -16.35 14.20
C ASN A 617 23.93 -15.38 13.00
N ASP A 618 23.09 -14.36 13.01
CA ASP A 618 23.10 -13.29 12.01
C ASP A 618 24.37 -12.40 12.07
N ILE A 619 25.11 -12.41 13.20
CA ILE A 619 26.38 -11.67 13.35
C ILE A 619 27.58 -12.61 13.57
N ASN A 620 27.38 -13.80 14.11
CA ASN A 620 28.45 -14.63 14.65
C ASN A 620 29.60 -14.97 13.69
N TYR A 621 29.33 -14.98 12.38
CA TYR A 621 30.34 -15.30 11.36
C TYR A 621 31.40 -14.20 11.17
N ASP A 622 31.16 -13.00 11.69
CA ASP A 622 31.98 -11.80 11.44
C ASP A 622 32.49 -11.13 12.71
N LEU A 623 32.56 -11.87 13.81
CA LEU A 623 33.10 -11.33 15.06
C LEU A 623 34.57 -10.95 14.89
N PRO A 624 34.99 -9.73 15.30
CA PRO A 624 36.35 -9.28 15.15
C PRO A 624 37.30 -10.09 16.03
N LYS A 625 38.55 -10.20 15.60
CA LYS A 625 39.58 -10.95 16.33
C LYS A 625 39.77 -10.40 17.75
N GLU A 626 39.72 -9.08 17.90
CA GLU A 626 39.84 -8.41 19.21
C GLU A 626 38.75 -8.88 20.19
N PHE A 627 37.52 -9.15 19.68
CA PHE A 627 36.46 -9.71 20.49
C PHE A 627 36.76 -11.18 20.86
N THR A 628 37.12 -12.00 19.89
CA THR A 628 37.40 -13.44 20.13
C THR A 628 38.66 -13.68 20.92
N ASP A 629 39.62 -12.74 20.95
CA ASP A 629 40.80 -12.79 21.78
C ASP A 629 40.47 -12.50 23.28
N THR A 630 39.46 -11.67 23.55
CA THR A 630 39.04 -11.27 24.89
C THR A 630 37.85 -12.06 25.45
N HIS A 631 37.16 -12.80 24.62
CA HIS A 631 36.01 -13.63 25.01
C HIS A 631 36.17 -15.07 24.50
N TRP A 632 35.47 -15.97 25.12
CA TRP A 632 35.33 -17.34 24.66
C TRP A 632 33.87 -17.79 24.69
N GLU A 633 33.47 -18.64 23.74
CA GLU A 633 32.15 -19.22 23.69
C GLU A 633 31.96 -20.18 24.85
N PHE A 634 30.99 -19.86 25.72
CA PHE A 634 30.69 -20.65 26.90
C PHE A 634 29.61 -21.69 26.63
N SER A 635 28.57 -21.30 25.93
CA SER A 635 27.45 -22.18 25.60
C SER A 635 26.70 -21.69 24.35
N MET A 636 25.93 -22.59 23.74
CA MET A 636 25.15 -22.30 22.55
C MET A 636 23.74 -22.88 22.69
N TYR A 637 22.74 -22.08 22.33
CA TYR A 637 21.39 -22.54 22.04
C TYR A 637 21.25 -22.74 20.53
N LYS A 638 20.67 -23.86 20.13
CA LYS A 638 20.41 -24.13 18.70
C LYS A 638 19.04 -24.76 18.53
N ASN A 639 18.29 -24.24 17.57
CA ASN A 639 17.12 -24.88 16.98
C ASN A 639 17.32 -25.01 15.45
N GLU A 640 16.28 -25.44 14.71
CA GLU A 640 16.36 -25.69 13.27
C GLU A 640 16.91 -24.50 12.47
N ASP A 641 16.54 -23.26 12.84
CA ASP A 641 16.80 -22.06 12.06
C ASP A 641 17.66 -21.02 12.78
N THR A 642 17.86 -21.17 14.10
CA THR A 642 18.45 -20.14 14.94
C THR A 642 19.54 -20.72 15.84
N SER A 643 20.66 -20.02 15.88
CA SER A 643 21.72 -20.29 16.86
C SER A 643 22.00 -19.01 17.64
N ILE A 644 22.11 -19.15 18.98
CA ILE A 644 22.47 -18.07 19.88
C ILE A 644 23.65 -18.54 20.68
N TYR A 645 24.72 -17.78 20.66
CA TYR A 645 25.98 -18.07 21.36
C TYR A 645 26.11 -17.17 22.57
N TYR A 646 26.49 -17.76 23.69
CA TYR A 646 26.83 -17.01 24.91
C TYR A 646 28.34 -16.93 25.07
N TRP A 647 28.87 -15.73 25.01
CA TRP A 647 30.27 -15.41 25.11
C TRP A 647 30.54 -14.77 26.48
N ILE A 648 31.58 -15.23 27.14
CA ILE A 648 32.02 -14.66 28.42
C ILE A 648 33.47 -14.16 28.32
N PRO A 649 33.83 -13.12 29.11
CA PRO A 649 35.20 -12.62 29.13
C PRO A 649 36.20 -13.73 29.48
N ARG A 650 37.37 -13.67 28.86
CA ARG A 650 38.53 -14.46 29.30
C ARG A 650 39.11 -13.78 30.56
N ASN A 651 39.19 -14.50 31.68
CA ASN A 651 39.80 -14.02 32.93
C ASN A 651 41.31 -13.81 32.76
#